data_b5d375503950e985833e8c6cf6aecf29
#
_entry.id   b5d375503950e985833e8c6cf6aecf29
#
_cell.length_a   1.000
_cell.length_b   1.000
_cell.length_c   1.000
_cell.angle_alpha   90.00
_cell.angle_beta   90.00
_cell.angle_gamma   90.00
#
_symmetry.space_group_name_H-M   'P 1'
#
loop_
_entity.id
_entity.type
_entity.pdbx_description
1 polymer ?
#
loop_
_entity_poly.entity_id
_entity_poly.type
_entity_poly.pdbx_seq_one_letter_code
_entity_poly.pdbx_strand_id
1 'polypeptide(L)'
;MPDTPLLDTVKTPADTRDFDIAQLKQLAQEVRAETIDAVSVTGGHLGAGLGVVELTTALHHVFETPKDILIWDVGHQCYPHKILTGRRDRIRTLRQGGGLSGFTKRSESEYDPFGAAHASTSISAALGFAAARDQKGEKNRVVAVIGDGSMSAGMAYEAMNNAAEATSGQLMVILNDNDMSIAPPVGGMSAYLAGLVSGGAYQNVRRLGKTMAQHLPRPFRKAAKKAEEYARGMVTGGTFFEELGFYYVGPIDGHDMDNLVPILKKAAAIEDRPVLVHVVTQKGKGYAPAESSADKLHAVVKFDVVSGKQAKAISNAPSYTKVFGTELIKHAKVDPSIVAITAAMPSGTGLDLFGQAFPERTYDVGIAEQHAVTFAAGLAADGMKPVCAIYSTFLQRGYDQVVHDVAIQSLPVRFAMDRAGLVGSDGATHAGSFDIGFMGALPGMVLMAAADEAELAAMISTSLAIDDRPSAFRYPRGDGVGVEIPELAAPLEIGKGRIVREGTSVAILSLGTRLQESLKAADMLAAKGVSATVADARFAKPLDADLILRLAREHEALITVEEGAMGGFGAFVLQLLAEKGALDAGLKIRTLNLPDVFQDQDAPMAMYAQAGLNAEHIAAAALQALGVSASQAARA
;
A
#
# COMPACT_ATOMS: atom_id res chain seq x y z
N MET A 1 -12.80 -4.35 -27.86
CA MET A 1 -12.77 -2.94 -27.42
C MET A 1 -14.19 -2.40 -27.48
N PRO A 2 -14.65 -1.62 -26.53
CA PRO A 2 -15.97 -1.02 -26.56
C PRO A 2 -16.08 0.01 -27.70
N ASP A 3 -17.32 0.31 -28.10
CA ASP A 3 -17.62 1.42 -29.01
C ASP A 3 -17.59 2.74 -28.20
N THR A 4 -16.74 3.68 -28.62
CA THR A 4 -16.42 4.89 -27.83
C THR A 4 -16.26 6.12 -28.72
N PRO A 5 -17.29 6.46 -29.53
CA PRO A 5 -17.16 7.47 -30.59
C PRO A 5 -16.80 8.87 -30.06
N LEU A 6 -17.26 9.25 -28.87
CA LEU A 6 -16.93 10.54 -28.28
C LEU A 6 -15.54 10.53 -27.63
N LEU A 7 -15.20 9.47 -26.87
CA LEU A 7 -13.88 9.30 -26.26
C LEU A 7 -12.77 9.20 -27.33
N ASP A 8 -13.06 8.69 -28.53
CA ASP A 8 -12.12 8.65 -29.65
C ASP A 8 -11.67 10.05 -30.11
N THR A 9 -12.47 11.07 -29.84
CA THR A 9 -12.15 12.47 -30.11
C THR A 9 -11.35 13.15 -29.01
N VAL A 10 -11.28 12.55 -27.80
CA VAL A 10 -10.60 13.10 -26.62
C VAL A 10 -9.20 12.53 -26.52
N LYS A 11 -8.21 13.38 -26.72
CA LYS A 11 -6.79 13.03 -26.52
C LYS A 11 -6.25 13.57 -25.20
N THR A 12 -6.73 14.74 -24.80
CA THR A 12 -6.33 15.43 -23.56
C THR A 12 -7.56 16.04 -22.89
N PRO A 13 -7.48 16.40 -21.61
CA PRO A 13 -8.57 17.10 -20.93
C PRO A 13 -9.05 18.38 -21.64
N ALA A 14 -8.18 19.06 -22.37
CA ALA A 14 -8.54 20.28 -23.10
C ALA A 14 -9.66 20.05 -24.11
N ASP A 15 -9.74 18.86 -24.71
CA ASP A 15 -10.74 18.52 -25.71
C ASP A 15 -12.17 18.43 -25.13
N THR A 16 -12.30 18.37 -23.81
CA THR A 16 -13.61 18.28 -23.11
C THR A 16 -14.19 19.64 -22.73
N ARG A 17 -13.46 20.75 -22.93
CA ARG A 17 -13.83 22.10 -22.42
C ARG A 17 -15.15 22.62 -22.94
N ASP A 18 -15.43 22.35 -24.21
CA ASP A 18 -16.63 22.82 -24.89
C ASP A 18 -17.79 21.80 -24.85
N PHE A 19 -17.60 20.65 -24.18
CA PHE A 19 -18.65 19.64 -24.08
C PHE A 19 -19.81 20.14 -23.19
N ASP A 20 -21.02 19.92 -23.67
CA ASP A 20 -22.21 20.11 -22.83
C ASP A 20 -22.40 18.93 -21.85
N ILE A 21 -23.36 19.05 -20.96
CA ILE A 21 -23.61 18.03 -19.93
C ILE A 21 -24.02 16.67 -20.55
N ALA A 22 -24.72 16.65 -21.68
CA ALA A 22 -25.11 15.42 -22.34
C ALA A 22 -23.88 14.68 -22.90
N GLN A 23 -22.96 15.42 -23.54
CA GLN A 23 -21.69 14.91 -24.01
C GLN A 23 -20.80 14.43 -22.86
N LEU A 24 -20.74 15.14 -21.75
CA LEU A 24 -19.98 14.71 -20.56
C LEU A 24 -20.55 13.41 -19.96
N LYS A 25 -21.86 13.25 -19.93
CA LYS A 25 -22.51 11.98 -19.51
C LYS A 25 -22.17 10.83 -20.45
N GLN A 26 -22.20 11.05 -21.76
CA GLN A 26 -21.79 10.07 -22.75
C GLN A 26 -20.30 9.71 -22.59
N LEU A 27 -19.43 10.70 -22.49
CA LEU A 27 -18.00 10.50 -22.27
C LEU A 27 -17.73 9.65 -21.01
N ALA A 28 -18.42 9.93 -19.92
CA ALA A 28 -18.30 9.14 -18.69
C ALA A 28 -18.68 7.66 -18.91
N GLN A 29 -19.73 7.37 -19.66
CA GLN A 29 -20.11 5.99 -20.00
C GLN A 29 -19.04 5.29 -20.86
N GLU A 30 -18.49 5.98 -21.85
CA GLU A 30 -17.44 5.44 -22.72
C GLU A 30 -16.13 5.21 -21.96
N VAL A 31 -15.72 6.12 -21.05
CA VAL A 31 -14.57 5.95 -20.15
C VAL A 31 -14.78 4.76 -19.20
N ARG A 32 -16.00 4.57 -18.71
CA ARG A 32 -16.34 3.39 -17.88
C ARG A 32 -16.18 2.09 -18.66
N ALA A 33 -16.72 2.03 -19.88
CA ALA A 33 -16.62 0.85 -20.73
C ALA A 33 -15.15 0.53 -21.07
N GLU A 34 -14.35 1.54 -21.41
CA GLU A 34 -12.91 1.42 -21.67
C GLU A 34 -12.15 0.95 -20.44
N THR A 35 -12.49 1.46 -19.25
CA THR A 35 -11.87 1.04 -17.98
C THR A 35 -12.15 -0.44 -17.68
N ILE A 36 -13.40 -0.90 -17.84
CA ILE A 36 -13.79 -2.30 -17.63
C ILE A 36 -13.04 -3.21 -18.59
N ASP A 37 -13.02 -2.89 -19.90
CA ASP A 37 -12.34 -3.68 -20.92
C ASP A 37 -10.82 -3.75 -20.65
N ALA A 38 -10.18 -2.63 -20.35
CA ALA A 38 -8.75 -2.60 -20.06
C ALA A 38 -8.40 -3.45 -18.83
N VAL A 39 -9.11 -3.28 -17.72
CA VAL A 39 -8.84 -4.01 -16.47
C VAL A 39 -9.19 -5.49 -16.58
N SER A 40 -10.13 -5.87 -17.45
CA SER A 40 -10.46 -7.28 -17.68
C SER A 40 -9.25 -8.11 -18.17
N VAL A 41 -8.33 -7.49 -18.91
CA VAL A 41 -7.13 -8.14 -19.45
C VAL A 41 -5.86 -7.92 -18.61
N THR A 42 -5.82 -6.86 -17.80
CA THR A 42 -4.64 -6.53 -16.97
C THR A 42 -4.79 -6.97 -15.53
N GLY A 43 -6.02 -7.02 -15.02
CA GLY A 43 -6.30 -6.96 -13.58
C GLY A 43 -6.05 -5.54 -13.04
N GLY A 44 -6.35 -5.31 -11.78
CA GLY A 44 -6.12 -4.03 -11.10
C GLY A 44 -7.28 -3.59 -10.21
N HIS A 45 -7.30 -2.30 -9.84
CA HIS A 45 -8.29 -1.70 -8.95
C HIS A 45 -9.51 -1.25 -9.75
N LEU A 46 -10.49 -2.14 -9.96
CA LEU A 46 -11.63 -1.86 -10.82
C LEU A 46 -12.70 -1.01 -10.11
N GLY A 47 -13.20 -1.50 -8.99
CA GLY A 47 -14.35 -0.89 -8.31
C GLY A 47 -14.14 0.56 -7.92
N ALA A 48 -12.94 0.89 -7.42
CA ALA A 48 -12.57 2.25 -7.05
C ALA A 48 -12.56 3.19 -8.27
N GLY A 49 -11.98 2.75 -9.40
CA GLY A 49 -11.97 3.51 -10.64
C GLY A 49 -13.37 3.77 -11.20
N LEU A 50 -14.25 2.74 -11.16
CA LEU A 50 -15.64 2.87 -11.65
C LEU A 50 -16.47 3.85 -10.81
N GLY A 51 -16.19 3.94 -9.51
CA GLY A 51 -16.86 4.88 -8.59
C GLY A 51 -16.57 6.35 -8.88
N VAL A 52 -15.48 6.67 -9.56
CA VAL A 52 -15.05 8.06 -9.79
C VAL A 52 -15.06 8.49 -11.26
N VAL A 53 -15.69 7.74 -12.15
CA VAL A 53 -15.69 8.06 -13.59
C VAL A 53 -16.31 9.43 -13.85
N GLU A 54 -17.50 9.69 -13.33
CA GLU A 54 -18.18 10.98 -13.48
C GLU A 54 -17.39 12.10 -12.79
N LEU A 55 -16.91 11.87 -11.58
CA LEU A 55 -16.10 12.84 -10.85
C LEU A 55 -14.82 13.19 -11.63
N THR A 56 -14.11 12.19 -12.17
CA THR A 56 -12.90 12.40 -12.97
C THR A 56 -13.19 13.21 -14.23
N THR A 57 -14.27 12.88 -14.94
CA THR A 57 -14.70 13.60 -16.14
C THR A 57 -15.05 15.04 -15.81
N ALA A 58 -15.80 15.28 -14.72
CA ALA A 58 -16.17 16.62 -14.26
C ALA A 58 -14.96 17.45 -13.83
N LEU A 59 -14.00 16.85 -13.10
CA LEU A 59 -12.77 17.53 -12.67
C LEU A 59 -11.94 17.98 -13.89
N HIS A 60 -11.74 17.10 -14.87
CA HIS A 60 -10.99 17.46 -16.07
C HIS A 60 -11.72 18.45 -17.00
N HIS A 61 -13.06 18.50 -16.95
CA HIS A 61 -13.83 19.52 -17.66
C HIS A 61 -13.77 20.90 -16.96
N VAL A 62 -13.74 20.93 -15.63
CA VAL A 62 -13.80 22.18 -14.85
C VAL A 62 -12.44 22.82 -14.65
N PHE A 63 -11.39 22.03 -14.37
CA PHE A 63 -10.05 22.51 -14.06
C PHE A 63 -9.12 22.45 -15.30
N GLU A 64 -8.28 23.47 -15.44
CA GLU A 64 -7.31 23.58 -16.55
C GLU A 64 -6.07 22.71 -16.29
N THR A 65 -6.25 21.38 -16.15
CA THR A 65 -5.11 20.47 -15.98
C THR A 65 -4.26 20.40 -17.26
N PRO A 66 -2.92 20.33 -17.19
CA PRO A 66 -2.07 20.18 -16.00
C PRO A 66 -1.70 21.50 -15.30
N LYS A 67 -2.12 22.68 -15.81
CA LYS A 67 -1.86 23.97 -15.17
C LYS A 67 -2.46 24.03 -13.77
N ASP A 68 -3.75 23.66 -13.64
CA ASP A 68 -4.37 23.37 -12.36
C ASP A 68 -3.86 22.02 -11.86
N ILE A 69 -3.43 21.95 -10.63
CA ILE A 69 -2.83 20.77 -10.02
C ILE A 69 -3.94 19.83 -9.51
N LEU A 70 -3.95 18.59 -9.97
CA LEU A 70 -4.88 17.56 -9.52
C LEU A 70 -4.09 16.40 -8.88
N ILE A 71 -4.31 16.13 -7.59
CA ILE A 71 -3.61 15.10 -6.83
C ILE A 71 -4.63 14.05 -6.36
N TRP A 72 -4.34 12.79 -6.63
CA TRP A 72 -5.15 11.65 -6.22
C TRP A 72 -4.55 11.00 -4.97
N ASP A 73 -5.34 10.88 -3.90
CA ASP A 73 -4.95 10.10 -2.73
C ASP A 73 -4.95 8.60 -3.05
N VAL A 74 -3.96 7.85 -2.59
CA VAL A 74 -3.68 6.46 -2.99
C VAL A 74 -3.45 6.32 -4.49
N GLY A 75 -4.28 6.91 -5.34
CA GLY A 75 -4.17 6.84 -6.78
C GLY A 75 -4.62 5.52 -7.42
N HIS A 76 -5.21 4.59 -6.65
CA HIS A 76 -5.74 3.33 -7.17
C HIS A 76 -7.00 3.51 -8.02
N GLN A 77 -7.68 4.65 -7.91
CA GLN A 77 -8.86 5.05 -8.69
C GLN A 77 -8.51 5.81 -9.98
N CYS A 78 -7.22 5.95 -10.34
CA CYS A 78 -6.75 6.85 -11.40
C CYS A 78 -6.89 6.32 -12.83
N TYR A 79 -7.51 5.17 -13.09
CA TYR A 79 -7.59 4.63 -14.46
C TYR A 79 -8.42 5.51 -15.40
N PRO A 80 -9.60 6.03 -15.01
CA PRO A 80 -10.31 7.05 -15.78
C PRO A 80 -9.45 8.30 -16.06
N HIS A 81 -8.69 8.75 -15.07
CA HIS A 81 -7.76 9.86 -15.21
C HIS A 81 -6.67 9.56 -16.26
N LYS A 82 -6.06 8.37 -16.23
CA LYS A 82 -5.06 7.97 -17.24
C LYS A 82 -5.64 7.93 -18.66
N ILE A 83 -6.87 7.42 -18.81
CA ILE A 83 -7.58 7.38 -20.10
C ILE A 83 -7.77 8.79 -20.65
N LEU A 84 -8.25 9.73 -19.83
CA LEU A 84 -8.55 11.12 -20.26
C LEU A 84 -7.29 11.99 -20.43
N THR A 85 -6.13 11.54 -19.95
CA THR A 85 -4.87 12.30 -19.99
C THR A 85 -3.82 11.72 -20.94
N GLY A 86 -4.28 11.22 -22.10
CA GLY A 86 -3.43 10.82 -23.22
C GLY A 86 -2.75 9.45 -23.08
N ARG A 87 -3.14 8.63 -22.09
CA ARG A 87 -2.55 7.29 -21.88
C ARG A 87 -3.46 6.14 -22.29
N ARG A 88 -4.57 6.42 -22.98
CA ARG A 88 -5.57 5.42 -23.41
C ARG A 88 -4.94 4.31 -24.24
N ASP A 89 -4.08 4.63 -25.19
CA ASP A 89 -3.46 3.64 -26.08
C ASP A 89 -2.59 2.62 -25.32
N ARG A 90 -2.10 3.01 -24.15
CA ARG A 90 -1.28 2.18 -23.27
C ARG A 90 -2.07 1.58 -22.10
N ILE A 91 -3.36 1.86 -21.96
CA ILE A 91 -4.12 1.48 -20.76
C ILE A 91 -4.14 -0.04 -20.53
N ARG A 92 -4.06 -0.85 -21.61
CA ARG A 92 -3.97 -2.31 -21.54
C ARG A 92 -2.58 -2.86 -21.19
N THR A 93 -1.65 -1.97 -20.81
CA THR A 93 -0.35 -2.33 -20.23
C THR A 93 -0.27 -2.04 -18.74
N LEU A 94 -1.40 -1.67 -18.11
CA LEU A 94 -1.46 -1.40 -16.67
C LEU A 94 -0.83 -2.52 -15.85
N ARG A 95 0.05 -2.16 -14.91
CA ARG A 95 0.63 -3.07 -13.91
C ARG A 95 1.51 -4.19 -14.50
N GLN A 96 1.95 -4.05 -15.75
CA GLN A 96 2.85 -4.97 -16.44
C GLN A 96 4.23 -4.33 -16.62
N GLY A 97 5.25 -5.17 -16.84
CA GLY A 97 6.62 -4.71 -17.10
C GLY A 97 6.70 -3.76 -18.30
N GLY A 98 7.33 -2.60 -18.13
CA GLY A 98 7.41 -1.55 -19.15
C GLY A 98 6.08 -0.84 -19.46
N GLY A 99 4.99 -1.21 -18.78
CA GLY A 99 3.67 -0.63 -18.95
C GLY A 99 3.37 0.51 -17.97
N LEU A 100 2.07 0.88 -17.89
CA LEU A 100 1.60 1.90 -16.97
C LEU A 100 1.53 1.39 -15.53
N SER A 101 1.90 2.24 -14.57
CA SER A 101 1.71 1.99 -13.15
C SER A 101 0.22 1.89 -12.80
N GLY A 102 -0.09 1.08 -11.78
CA GLY A 102 -1.45 1.01 -11.21
C GLY A 102 -1.86 2.24 -10.40
N PHE A 103 -0.96 3.21 -10.24
CA PHE A 103 -1.13 4.44 -9.46
C PHE A 103 -0.68 5.65 -10.26
N THR A 104 -0.92 6.88 -9.76
CA THR A 104 -0.33 8.07 -10.36
C THR A 104 1.18 8.07 -10.19
N LYS A 105 1.90 8.43 -11.26
CA LYS A 105 3.36 8.40 -11.30
C LYS A 105 3.92 9.57 -12.10
N ARG A 106 4.69 10.45 -11.45
CA ARG A 106 5.22 11.68 -12.07
C ARG A 106 5.98 11.45 -13.36
N SER A 107 6.70 10.34 -13.47
CA SER A 107 7.49 10.02 -14.68
C SER A 107 6.64 9.52 -15.85
N GLU A 108 5.34 9.24 -15.65
CA GLU A 108 4.45 8.81 -16.72
C GLU A 108 3.80 9.96 -17.49
N SER A 109 3.47 11.06 -16.78
CA SER A 109 2.67 12.15 -17.37
C SER A 109 2.80 13.43 -16.57
N GLU A 110 2.75 14.57 -17.27
CA GLU A 110 2.63 15.90 -16.68
C GLU A 110 1.31 16.10 -15.89
N TYR A 111 0.30 15.28 -16.16
CA TYR A 111 -0.97 15.25 -15.43
C TYR A 111 -0.90 14.52 -14.11
N ASP A 112 0.22 13.86 -13.79
CA ASP A 112 0.51 13.22 -12.50
C ASP A 112 1.53 14.08 -11.72
N PRO A 113 1.17 15.26 -11.20
CA PRO A 113 2.12 16.19 -10.58
C PRO A 113 2.74 15.60 -9.31
N PHE A 114 2.05 14.64 -8.68
CA PHE A 114 2.49 13.92 -7.49
C PHE A 114 2.20 12.43 -7.60
N GLY A 115 3.18 11.59 -7.28
CA GLY A 115 3.02 10.13 -7.23
C GLY A 115 2.25 9.71 -5.98
N ALA A 116 1.50 8.62 -6.09
CA ALA A 116 0.74 8.09 -4.98
C ALA A 116 0.91 6.57 -4.86
N ALA A 117 0.29 5.98 -3.88
CA ALA A 117 -0.02 4.58 -3.60
C ALA A 117 -0.22 4.33 -2.09
N HIS A 118 0.35 5.19 -1.23
CA HIS A 118 0.07 5.22 0.19
C HIS A 118 -1.01 6.26 0.49
N ALA A 119 -1.93 5.94 1.38
CA ALA A 119 -3.08 6.78 1.71
C ALA A 119 -2.71 8.03 2.49
N SER A 120 -3.60 9.02 2.47
CA SER A 120 -3.64 10.19 3.37
C SER A 120 -2.57 11.25 3.11
N THR A 121 -1.86 11.17 1.98
CA THR A 121 -0.78 12.11 1.64
C THR A 121 -1.24 13.29 0.78
N SER A 122 -2.39 13.18 0.12
CA SER A 122 -2.83 14.11 -0.93
C SER A 122 -3.06 15.53 -0.43
N ILE A 123 -3.66 15.71 0.76
CA ILE A 123 -3.95 17.05 1.30
C ILE A 123 -2.63 17.75 1.65
N SER A 124 -1.69 17.06 2.31
CA SER A 124 -0.37 17.62 2.62
C SER A 124 0.40 18.01 1.35
N ALA A 125 0.40 17.13 0.34
CA ALA A 125 1.05 17.42 -0.94
C ALA A 125 0.40 18.61 -1.63
N ALA A 126 -0.93 18.66 -1.69
CA ALA A 126 -1.69 19.76 -2.28
C ALA A 126 -1.43 21.08 -1.54
N LEU A 127 -1.34 21.06 -0.22
CA LEU A 127 -1.00 22.22 0.58
C LEU A 127 0.41 22.75 0.23
N GLY A 128 1.38 21.85 0.04
CA GLY A 128 2.71 22.22 -0.42
C GLY A 128 2.71 22.85 -1.83
N PHE A 129 1.91 22.32 -2.76
CA PHE A 129 1.73 22.94 -4.09
C PHE A 129 1.05 24.29 -4.00
N ALA A 130 0.04 24.45 -3.15
CA ALA A 130 -0.65 25.72 -2.96
C ALA A 130 0.29 26.79 -2.37
N ALA A 131 1.08 26.44 -1.36
CA ALA A 131 2.08 27.32 -0.78
C ALA A 131 3.16 27.73 -1.81
N ALA A 132 3.66 26.77 -2.60
CA ALA A 132 4.62 27.06 -3.66
C ALA A 132 4.06 27.97 -4.75
N ARG A 133 2.80 27.77 -5.17
CA ARG A 133 2.06 28.64 -6.08
C ARG A 133 1.98 30.07 -5.55
N ASP A 134 1.61 30.23 -4.27
CA ASP A 134 1.48 31.54 -3.63
C ASP A 134 2.82 32.29 -3.59
N GLN A 135 3.92 31.60 -3.29
CA GLN A 135 5.27 32.16 -3.33
C GLN A 135 5.71 32.61 -4.73
N LYS A 136 5.22 31.93 -5.79
CA LYS A 136 5.47 32.31 -7.18
C LYS A 136 4.54 33.41 -7.69
N GLY A 137 3.50 33.76 -6.94
CA GLY A 137 2.45 34.71 -7.37
C GLY A 137 1.53 34.16 -8.46
N GLU A 138 1.49 32.84 -8.63
CA GLU A 138 0.62 32.15 -9.58
C GLU A 138 -0.83 32.07 -9.06
N LYS A 139 -1.78 31.72 -9.94
CA LYS A 139 -3.22 31.73 -9.64
C LYS A 139 -3.95 30.43 -9.96
N ASN A 140 -3.19 29.38 -10.35
CA ASN A 140 -3.77 28.08 -10.66
C ASN A 140 -4.39 27.43 -9.41
N ARG A 141 -5.39 26.59 -9.64
CA ARG A 141 -6.07 25.83 -8.58
C ARG A 141 -5.23 24.61 -8.18
N VAL A 142 -5.36 24.22 -6.92
CA VAL A 142 -4.78 22.97 -6.41
C VAL A 142 -5.91 22.14 -5.82
N VAL A 143 -6.10 20.94 -6.34
CA VAL A 143 -7.20 20.03 -6.01
C VAL A 143 -6.62 18.71 -5.51
N ALA A 144 -6.99 18.31 -4.29
CA ALA A 144 -6.71 16.98 -3.73
C ALA A 144 -8.00 16.15 -3.74
N VAL A 145 -7.98 14.96 -4.29
CA VAL A 145 -9.08 13.99 -4.21
C VAL A 145 -8.70 12.91 -3.21
N ILE A 146 -9.43 12.83 -2.11
CA ILE A 146 -9.18 11.88 -1.03
C ILE A 146 -10.43 11.05 -0.75
N GLY A 147 -10.26 9.73 -0.59
CA GLY A 147 -11.35 8.85 -0.17
C GLY A 147 -11.61 8.92 1.34
N ASP A 148 -12.84 8.60 1.74
CA ASP A 148 -13.28 8.51 3.13
C ASP A 148 -12.39 7.59 3.99
N GLY A 149 -12.00 6.41 3.46
CA GLY A 149 -11.07 5.51 4.13
C GLY A 149 -9.68 6.13 4.39
N SER A 150 -9.19 6.99 3.48
CA SER A 150 -7.92 7.70 3.64
C SER A 150 -7.98 8.85 4.66
N MET A 151 -9.17 9.23 5.09
CA MET A 151 -9.36 10.20 6.18
C MET A 151 -9.10 9.61 7.57
N SER A 152 -8.84 8.31 7.70
CA SER A 152 -8.58 7.67 9.00
C SER A 152 -7.17 7.91 9.55
N ALA A 153 -6.20 8.29 8.73
CA ALA A 153 -4.83 8.56 9.18
C ALA A 153 -4.63 10.01 9.69
N GLY A 154 -3.78 10.17 10.69
CA GLY A 154 -3.48 11.46 11.34
C GLY A 154 -3.01 12.54 10.37
N MET A 155 -2.20 12.19 9.37
CA MET A 155 -1.65 13.15 8.40
C MET A 155 -2.73 13.95 7.64
N ALA A 156 -3.91 13.37 7.36
CA ALA A 156 -5.00 14.10 6.75
C ALA A 156 -5.51 15.24 7.65
N TYR A 157 -5.60 14.97 8.96
CA TYR A 157 -6.03 15.99 9.95
C TYR A 157 -4.94 17.03 10.20
N GLU A 158 -3.68 16.64 10.27
CA GLU A 158 -2.54 17.56 10.39
C GLU A 158 -2.54 18.56 9.22
N ALA A 159 -2.73 18.06 8.00
CA ALA A 159 -2.79 18.89 6.81
C ALA A 159 -4.01 19.83 6.82
N MET A 160 -5.18 19.34 7.20
CA MET A 160 -6.39 20.18 7.29
C MET A 160 -6.26 21.25 8.38
N ASN A 161 -5.71 20.90 9.54
CA ASN A 161 -5.45 21.85 10.63
C ASN A 161 -4.53 23.00 10.21
N ASN A 162 -3.58 22.72 9.32
CA ASN A 162 -2.62 23.70 8.82
C ASN A 162 -3.14 24.50 7.59
N ALA A 163 -4.11 23.95 6.85
CA ALA A 163 -4.50 24.48 5.54
C ALA A 163 -5.07 25.92 5.58
N ALA A 164 -5.84 26.25 6.62
CA ALA A 164 -6.48 27.56 6.73
C ALA A 164 -5.47 28.72 6.93
N GLU A 165 -4.31 28.44 7.51
CA GLU A 165 -3.28 29.45 7.81
C GLU A 165 -2.15 29.45 6.75
N ALA A 166 -1.89 28.31 6.10
CA ALA A 166 -0.71 28.12 5.27
C ALA A 166 -0.88 28.58 3.81
N THR A 167 -2.09 28.92 3.35
CA THR A 167 -2.35 29.29 1.95
C THR A 167 -3.31 30.45 1.78
N SER A 168 -3.29 31.08 0.58
CA SER A 168 -4.19 32.15 0.16
C SER A 168 -5.63 31.68 -0.13
N GLY A 169 -5.98 30.42 0.16
CA GLY A 169 -7.35 29.92 0.06
C GLY A 169 -7.70 29.14 -1.20
N GLN A 170 -6.87 29.10 -2.23
CA GLN A 170 -7.19 28.39 -3.49
C GLN A 170 -6.85 26.87 -3.46
N LEU A 171 -6.97 26.23 -2.30
CA LEU A 171 -6.88 24.79 -2.11
C LEU A 171 -8.29 24.20 -2.07
N MET A 172 -8.51 23.14 -2.86
CA MET A 172 -9.76 22.39 -2.84
C MET A 172 -9.49 20.94 -2.46
N VAL A 173 -10.21 20.44 -1.47
CA VAL A 173 -10.24 19.03 -1.10
C VAL A 173 -11.55 18.43 -1.58
N ILE A 174 -11.50 17.44 -2.41
CA ILE A 174 -12.66 16.62 -2.81
C ILE A 174 -12.66 15.38 -1.92
N LEU A 175 -13.55 15.33 -0.95
CA LEU A 175 -13.80 14.15 -0.15
C LEU A 175 -14.73 13.23 -0.93
N ASN A 176 -14.18 12.14 -1.47
CA ASN A 176 -14.90 11.10 -2.18
C ASN A 176 -15.39 10.04 -1.18
N ASP A 177 -16.62 10.20 -0.72
CA ASP A 177 -17.28 9.32 0.23
C ASP A 177 -18.03 8.20 -0.53
N ASN A 178 -17.56 6.97 -0.38
CA ASN A 178 -18.20 5.81 -1.00
C ASN A 178 -18.58 4.72 0.02
N ASP A 179 -18.57 5.09 1.32
CA ASP A 179 -18.94 4.25 2.46
C ASP A 179 -18.19 2.88 2.46
N MET A 180 -16.97 2.87 1.89
CA MET A 180 -16.21 1.64 1.74
C MET A 180 -14.71 1.90 1.51
N SER A 181 -13.89 1.41 2.43
CA SER A 181 -12.46 1.19 2.24
C SER A 181 -12.21 -0.15 1.50
N ILE A 182 -11.14 -0.87 1.79
CA ILE A 182 -10.92 -2.27 1.41
C ILE A 182 -11.86 -3.18 2.22
N ALA A 183 -12.11 -2.81 3.47
CA ALA A 183 -13.07 -3.40 4.40
C ALA A 183 -14.21 -2.40 4.71
N PRO A 184 -15.29 -2.82 5.38
CA PRO A 184 -16.29 -1.91 5.91
C PRO A 184 -15.63 -0.80 6.74
N PRO A 185 -16.15 0.44 6.68
CA PRO A 185 -15.55 1.59 7.35
C PRO A 185 -15.57 1.42 8.87
N VAL A 186 -14.49 1.86 9.53
CA VAL A 186 -14.34 1.79 10.99
C VAL A 186 -14.10 3.18 11.59
N GLY A 187 -14.48 3.34 12.85
CA GLY A 187 -14.18 4.52 13.64
C GLY A 187 -15.22 5.64 13.57
N GLY A 188 -15.07 6.63 14.46
CA GLY A 188 -16.00 7.74 14.64
C GLY A 188 -16.16 8.66 13.43
N MET A 189 -15.11 8.81 12.60
CA MET A 189 -15.19 9.65 11.39
C MET A 189 -16.12 9.03 10.35
N SER A 190 -16.06 7.70 10.13
CA SER A 190 -16.98 7.03 9.21
C SER A 190 -18.42 7.16 9.67
N ALA A 191 -18.69 7.00 10.98
CA ALA A 191 -20.01 7.23 11.55
C ALA A 191 -20.47 8.69 11.38
N TYR A 192 -19.56 9.65 11.53
CA TYR A 192 -19.82 11.06 11.30
C TYR A 192 -20.18 11.35 9.85
N LEU A 193 -19.42 10.85 8.87
CA LEU A 193 -19.70 11.02 7.45
C LEU A 193 -21.02 10.38 7.04
N ALA A 194 -21.30 9.15 7.51
CA ALA A 194 -22.57 8.48 7.29
C ALA A 194 -23.75 9.30 7.86
N GLY A 195 -23.56 9.95 9.02
CA GLY A 195 -24.51 10.90 9.60
C GLY A 195 -24.78 12.11 8.71
N LEU A 196 -23.76 12.64 8.03
CA LEU A 196 -23.93 13.75 7.08
C LEU A 196 -24.75 13.35 5.85
N VAL A 197 -24.55 12.13 5.35
CA VAL A 197 -25.26 11.60 4.17
C VAL A 197 -26.72 11.25 4.50
N SER A 198 -26.95 10.61 5.66
CA SER A 198 -28.28 10.12 6.07
C SER A 198 -29.22 11.21 6.61
N GLY A 199 -28.69 12.39 6.97
CA GLY A 199 -29.45 13.49 7.56
C GLY A 199 -30.43 14.17 6.61
N GLY A 200 -31.60 13.57 6.36
CA GLY A 200 -32.69 14.14 5.52
C GLY A 200 -33.19 15.54 5.95
N ALA A 201 -32.83 16.01 7.15
CA ALA A 201 -33.07 17.37 7.64
C ALA A 201 -32.37 18.43 6.76
N TYR A 202 -31.25 18.14 6.14
CA TYR A 202 -30.49 19.05 5.26
C TYR A 202 -31.31 19.51 4.04
N GLN A 203 -31.99 18.60 3.35
CA GLN A 203 -32.78 18.95 2.18
C GLN A 203 -33.98 19.88 2.51
N ASN A 204 -34.56 19.69 3.68
CA ASN A 204 -35.72 20.48 4.13
C ASN A 204 -35.31 21.89 4.61
N VAL A 205 -34.19 22.01 5.36
CA VAL A 205 -33.69 23.34 5.83
C VAL A 205 -33.14 24.15 4.66
N ARG A 206 -32.50 23.54 3.67
CA ARG A 206 -32.01 24.21 2.45
C ARG A 206 -33.18 24.78 1.62
N ARG A 207 -34.31 24.07 1.57
CA ARG A 207 -35.53 24.57 0.88
C ARG A 207 -36.16 25.79 1.62
N LEU A 208 -36.23 25.74 2.95
CA LEU A 208 -36.73 26.84 3.79
C LEU A 208 -35.80 28.05 3.80
N GLY A 209 -34.47 27.85 3.95
CA GLY A 209 -33.48 28.94 3.96
C GLY A 209 -33.41 29.71 2.65
N LYS A 210 -33.50 29.04 1.49
CA LYS A 210 -33.56 29.70 0.17
C LYS A 210 -34.79 30.59 0.02
N THR A 211 -35.94 30.17 0.52
CA THR A 211 -37.19 30.95 0.43
C THR A 211 -37.17 32.16 1.34
N MET A 212 -36.57 32.07 2.54
CA MET A 212 -36.43 33.18 3.48
C MET A 212 -35.37 34.22 3.08
N ALA A 213 -34.19 33.77 2.59
CA ALA A 213 -33.08 34.66 2.23
C ALA A 213 -33.39 35.57 1.03
N GLN A 214 -34.32 35.19 0.15
CA GLN A 214 -34.74 36.02 -0.99
C GLN A 214 -35.54 37.27 -0.61
N HIS A 215 -36.12 37.32 0.58
CA HIS A 215 -37.01 38.40 1.03
C HIS A 215 -36.38 39.36 2.05
N LEU A 216 -35.08 39.22 2.42
CA LEU A 216 -34.42 40.06 3.40
C LEU A 216 -33.65 41.24 2.77
N PRO A 217 -33.70 42.46 3.38
CA PRO A 217 -32.92 43.62 2.94
C PRO A 217 -31.40 43.38 2.99
N ARG A 218 -30.65 44.03 2.08
CA ARG A 218 -29.21 43.85 1.89
C ARG A 218 -28.32 43.84 3.15
N PRO A 219 -28.52 44.70 4.19
CA PRO A 219 -27.66 44.72 5.37
C PRO A 219 -27.81 43.47 6.26
N PHE A 220 -28.98 42.82 6.23
CA PHE A 220 -29.26 41.63 7.04
C PHE A 220 -28.80 40.32 6.36
N ARG A 221 -28.42 40.36 5.08
CA ARG A 221 -27.96 39.16 4.35
C ARG A 221 -26.64 38.59 4.89
N LYS A 222 -25.73 39.46 5.40
CA LYS A 222 -24.47 38.98 6.02
C LYS A 222 -24.71 38.28 7.35
N ALA A 223 -25.61 38.85 8.20
CA ALA A 223 -25.96 38.21 9.47
C ALA A 223 -26.80 36.93 9.25
N ALA A 224 -27.71 36.94 8.27
CA ALA A 224 -28.49 35.77 7.88
C ALA A 224 -27.59 34.65 7.27
N LYS A 225 -26.56 35.01 6.50
CA LYS A 225 -25.58 34.08 5.97
C LYS A 225 -24.77 33.42 7.08
N LYS A 226 -24.35 34.20 8.09
CA LYS A 226 -23.61 33.67 9.25
C LYS A 226 -24.49 32.82 10.17
N ALA A 227 -25.77 33.19 10.33
CA ALA A 227 -26.77 32.40 11.05
C ALA A 227 -27.15 31.11 10.27
N GLU A 228 -27.19 31.16 8.93
CA GLU A 228 -27.40 30.02 8.06
C GLU A 228 -26.19 29.05 8.11
N GLU A 229 -24.96 29.56 8.13
CA GLU A 229 -23.74 28.77 8.31
C GLU A 229 -23.74 28.06 9.68
N TYR A 230 -24.16 28.77 10.76
CA TYR A 230 -24.28 28.21 12.10
C TYR A 230 -25.43 27.18 12.22
N ALA A 231 -26.59 27.51 11.65
CA ALA A 231 -27.72 26.56 11.63
C ALA A 231 -27.45 25.35 10.74
N ARG A 232 -26.72 25.54 9.62
CA ARG A 232 -26.27 24.48 8.74
C ARG A 232 -25.29 23.54 9.47
N GLY A 233 -24.31 24.08 10.20
CA GLY A 233 -23.38 23.32 11.02
C GLY A 233 -24.10 22.47 12.08
N MET A 234 -25.12 23.00 12.75
CA MET A 234 -25.90 22.24 13.73
C MET A 234 -26.78 21.14 13.12
N VAL A 235 -27.23 21.31 11.88
CA VAL A 235 -28.19 20.40 11.24
C VAL A 235 -27.50 19.37 10.32
N THR A 236 -26.36 19.74 9.74
CA THR A 236 -25.68 18.91 8.73
C THR A 236 -24.42 18.21 9.23
N GLY A 237 -23.93 18.57 10.43
CA GLY A 237 -22.68 18.03 10.95
C GLY A 237 -21.41 18.50 10.21
N GLY A 238 -21.51 19.46 9.28
CA GLY A 238 -20.37 20.05 8.56
C GLY A 238 -19.43 20.91 9.44
N THR A 239 -19.79 21.14 10.68
CA THR A 239 -19.06 21.98 11.65
C THR A 239 -17.61 21.57 11.88
N PHE A 240 -17.28 20.27 11.84
CA PHE A 240 -15.89 19.82 12.02
C PHE A 240 -14.94 20.43 10.98
N PHE A 241 -15.29 20.36 9.70
CA PHE A 241 -14.46 20.92 8.62
C PHE A 241 -14.48 22.47 8.63
N GLU A 242 -15.61 23.07 9.00
CA GLU A 242 -15.74 24.53 9.13
C GLU A 242 -14.94 25.07 10.32
N GLU A 243 -14.87 24.35 11.43
CA GLU A 243 -14.00 24.71 12.57
C GLU A 243 -12.51 24.65 12.20
N LEU A 244 -12.13 23.79 11.26
CA LEU A 244 -10.77 23.75 10.69
C LEU A 244 -10.55 24.83 9.60
N GLY A 245 -11.50 25.74 9.38
CA GLY A 245 -11.37 26.86 8.46
C GLY A 245 -11.75 26.58 7.00
N PHE A 246 -12.24 25.38 6.67
CA PHE A 246 -12.70 25.06 5.32
C PHE A 246 -14.09 25.61 5.03
N TYR A 247 -14.33 26.01 3.78
CA TYR A 247 -15.68 26.19 3.28
C TYR A 247 -16.25 24.84 2.85
N TYR A 248 -17.19 24.31 3.61
CA TYR A 248 -17.78 23.00 3.34
C TYR A 248 -18.91 23.09 2.32
N VAL A 249 -18.87 22.22 1.30
CA VAL A 249 -19.88 22.06 0.24
C VAL A 249 -20.29 20.59 0.16
N GLY A 250 -21.54 20.28 0.42
CA GLY A 250 -22.02 18.91 0.27
C GLY A 250 -22.99 18.48 1.38
N PRO A 251 -23.29 17.17 1.48
CA PRO A 251 -22.91 16.13 0.51
C PRO A 251 -23.64 16.29 -0.84
N ILE A 252 -22.97 15.92 -1.94
CA ILE A 252 -23.51 15.96 -3.30
C ILE A 252 -23.37 14.60 -3.98
N ASP A 253 -24.32 14.25 -4.85
CA ASP A 253 -24.24 13.02 -5.64
C ASP A 253 -23.16 13.16 -6.71
N GLY A 254 -22.10 12.34 -6.60
CA GLY A 254 -20.96 12.33 -7.51
C GLY A 254 -21.25 11.72 -8.87
N HIS A 255 -22.40 11.06 -9.05
CA HIS A 255 -22.85 10.50 -10.32
C HIS A 255 -23.83 11.40 -11.07
N ASP A 256 -24.32 12.48 -10.43
CA ASP A 256 -25.21 13.45 -11.05
C ASP A 256 -24.43 14.61 -11.67
N MET A 257 -24.07 14.49 -12.94
CA MET A 257 -23.32 15.48 -13.70
C MET A 257 -24.06 16.84 -13.81
N ASP A 258 -25.42 16.85 -13.78
CA ASP A 258 -26.21 18.07 -13.85
C ASP A 258 -25.97 18.98 -12.64
N ASN A 259 -25.71 18.39 -11.47
CA ASN A 259 -25.40 19.10 -10.23
C ASN A 259 -23.90 19.20 -9.98
N LEU A 260 -23.13 18.13 -10.23
CA LEU A 260 -21.70 18.04 -9.93
C LEU A 260 -20.88 19.13 -10.63
N VAL A 261 -21.04 19.27 -11.97
CA VAL A 261 -20.27 20.24 -12.76
C VAL A 261 -20.53 21.70 -12.33
N PRO A 262 -21.80 22.16 -12.21
CA PRO A 262 -22.07 23.52 -11.71
C PRO A 262 -21.59 23.79 -10.28
N ILE A 263 -21.64 22.79 -9.40
CA ILE A 263 -21.16 22.92 -8.01
C ILE A 263 -19.65 23.06 -7.99
N LEU A 264 -18.91 22.21 -8.74
CA LEU A 264 -17.45 22.32 -8.86
C LEU A 264 -17.02 23.68 -9.41
N LYS A 265 -17.70 24.20 -10.47
CA LYS A 265 -17.43 25.55 -11.01
C LYS A 265 -17.66 26.65 -9.96
N LYS A 266 -18.70 26.55 -9.13
CA LYS A 266 -18.97 27.52 -8.05
C LYS A 266 -17.97 27.41 -6.90
N ALA A 267 -17.59 26.19 -6.52
CA ALA A 267 -16.60 25.94 -5.50
C ALA A 267 -15.20 26.43 -5.93
N ALA A 268 -14.85 26.23 -7.20
CA ALA A 268 -13.61 26.74 -7.79
C ALA A 268 -13.53 28.28 -7.81
N ALA A 269 -14.64 28.99 -7.76
CA ALA A 269 -14.68 30.45 -7.70
C ALA A 269 -14.44 31.04 -6.29
N ILE A 270 -14.33 30.20 -5.25
CA ILE A 270 -14.01 30.64 -3.88
C ILE A 270 -12.51 30.80 -3.77
N GLU A 271 -12.05 31.99 -3.35
CA GLU A 271 -10.63 32.36 -3.34
C GLU A 271 -10.10 32.76 -1.96
N ASP A 272 -10.97 32.95 -0.97
CA ASP A 272 -10.64 33.54 0.32
C ASP A 272 -10.32 32.49 1.42
N ARG A 273 -10.54 31.22 1.15
CA ARG A 273 -10.31 30.12 2.09
C ARG A 273 -10.24 28.76 1.39
N PRO A 274 -9.67 27.72 2.02
CA PRO A 274 -9.70 26.36 1.47
C PRO A 274 -11.15 25.84 1.41
N VAL A 275 -11.45 25.03 0.39
CA VAL A 275 -12.78 24.47 0.14
C VAL A 275 -12.73 22.95 0.30
N LEU A 276 -13.69 22.39 1.02
CA LEU A 276 -13.92 20.95 1.05
C LEU A 276 -15.25 20.62 0.37
N VAL A 277 -15.20 19.88 -0.72
CA VAL A 277 -16.38 19.39 -1.44
C VAL A 277 -16.60 17.93 -1.10
N HIS A 278 -17.68 17.64 -0.38
CA HIS A 278 -18.06 16.27 -0.01
C HIS A 278 -18.91 15.66 -1.13
N VAL A 279 -18.36 14.68 -1.82
CA VAL A 279 -18.96 14.00 -2.98
C VAL A 279 -19.26 12.56 -2.59
N VAL A 280 -20.51 12.16 -2.68
CA VAL A 280 -20.95 10.79 -2.42
C VAL A 280 -20.93 10.00 -3.72
N THR A 281 -20.22 8.88 -3.74
CA THR A 281 -20.11 8.00 -4.91
C THR A 281 -20.43 6.55 -4.55
N GLN A 282 -20.53 5.71 -5.55
CA GLN A 282 -20.76 4.26 -5.37
C GLN A 282 -19.64 3.48 -6.04
N LYS A 283 -18.89 2.74 -5.26
CA LYS A 283 -17.84 1.85 -5.73
C LYS A 283 -18.40 0.79 -6.68
N GLY A 284 -17.75 0.58 -7.84
CA GLY A 284 -18.23 -0.38 -8.86
C GLY A 284 -19.40 0.10 -9.73
N LYS A 285 -19.79 1.37 -9.64
CA LYS A 285 -20.93 1.97 -10.33
C LYS A 285 -20.94 1.69 -11.84
N GLY A 286 -22.12 1.26 -12.33
CA GLY A 286 -22.36 1.04 -13.75
C GLY A 286 -21.81 -0.29 -14.29
N TYR A 287 -21.37 -1.21 -13.39
CA TYR A 287 -20.97 -2.57 -13.74
C TYR A 287 -21.63 -3.59 -12.79
N ALA A 288 -22.68 -4.23 -13.25
CA ALA A 288 -23.51 -5.11 -12.42
C ALA A 288 -22.73 -6.18 -11.62
N PRO A 289 -21.69 -6.86 -12.19
CA PRO A 289 -20.88 -7.78 -11.39
C PRO A 289 -20.15 -7.10 -10.22
N ALA A 290 -19.70 -5.86 -10.38
CA ALA A 290 -19.06 -5.12 -9.28
C ALA A 290 -20.08 -4.61 -8.25
N GLU A 291 -21.23 -4.10 -8.71
CA GLU A 291 -22.30 -3.63 -7.83
C GLU A 291 -22.86 -4.74 -6.94
N SER A 292 -22.89 -5.99 -7.44
CA SER A 292 -23.40 -7.15 -6.70
C SER A 292 -22.35 -7.83 -5.83
N SER A 293 -21.06 -7.62 -6.08
CA SER A 293 -19.98 -8.21 -5.27
C SER A 293 -19.87 -7.55 -3.89
N ALA A 294 -19.53 -8.32 -2.87
CA ALA A 294 -19.35 -7.81 -1.50
C ALA A 294 -18.16 -6.83 -1.40
N ASP A 295 -17.06 -7.10 -2.11
CA ASP A 295 -15.87 -6.26 -2.17
C ASP A 295 -15.93 -5.19 -3.28
N LYS A 296 -17.07 -5.12 -4.00
CA LYS A 296 -17.27 -4.23 -5.15
C LYS A 296 -16.19 -4.37 -6.23
N LEU A 297 -15.60 -5.54 -6.34
CA LEU A 297 -14.43 -5.82 -7.20
C LEU A 297 -13.31 -4.77 -6.98
N HIS A 298 -12.96 -4.55 -5.71
CA HIS A 298 -11.93 -3.57 -5.32
C HIS A 298 -10.63 -3.80 -6.06
N ALA A 299 -10.12 -5.03 -6.00
CA ALA A 299 -8.95 -5.48 -6.75
C ALA A 299 -9.27 -6.81 -7.45
N VAL A 300 -9.02 -6.88 -8.76
CA VAL A 300 -9.33 -8.05 -9.58
C VAL A 300 -8.10 -8.57 -10.32
N VAL A 301 -8.07 -9.87 -10.58
CA VAL A 301 -7.23 -10.47 -11.60
C VAL A 301 -7.94 -10.39 -12.96
N LYS A 302 -7.40 -10.99 -14.02
CA LYS A 302 -8.08 -11.09 -15.33
C LYS A 302 -9.45 -11.71 -15.16
N PHE A 303 -10.46 -11.16 -15.84
CA PHE A 303 -11.85 -11.61 -15.70
C PHE A 303 -12.62 -11.52 -17.03
N ASP A 304 -13.71 -12.27 -17.12
CA ASP A 304 -14.67 -12.17 -18.22
C ASP A 304 -15.62 -10.99 -18.01
N VAL A 305 -15.69 -10.09 -18.98
CA VAL A 305 -16.43 -8.82 -18.86
C VAL A 305 -17.94 -9.05 -18.66
N VAL A 306 -18.51 -10.09 -19.26
CA VAL A 306 -19.97 -10.32 -19.22
C VAL A 306 -20.38 -10.86 -17.85
N SER A 307 -19.66 -11.84 -17.35
CA SER A 307 -20.00 -12.53 -16.10
C SER A 307 -19.32 -11.97 -14.85
N GLY A 308 -18.27 -11.17 -15.00
CA GLY A 308 -17.41 -10.73 -13.90
C GLY A 308 -16.54 -11.84 -13.31
N LYS A 309 -16.56 -13.05 -13.89
CA LYS A 309 -15.85 -14.21 -13.36
C LYS A 309 -14.34 -14.06 -13.51
N GLN A 310 -13.63 -14.05 -12.41
CA GLN A 310 -12.19 -13.90 -12.39
C GLN A 310 -11.46 -15.22 -12.70
N ALA A 311 -10.32 -15.11 -13.39
CA ALA A 311 -9.42 -16.24 -13.62
C ALA A 311 -8.89 -16.77 -12.28
N LYS A 312 -8.97 -18.09 -12.08
CA LYS A 312 -8.40 -18.74 -10.90
C LYS A 312 -7.00 -19.24 -11.24
N ALA A 313 -6.00 -18.80 -10.47
CA ALA A 313 -4.71 -19.47 -10.47
C ALA A 313 -4.86 -20.85 -9.79
N ILE A 314 -4.25 -21.86 -10.36
CA ILE A 314 -4.11 -23.17 -9.70
C ILE A 314 -2.82 -23.09 -8.89
N SER A 315 -2.93 -23.23 -7.57
CA SER A 315 -1.78 -23.31 -6.67
C SER A 315 -1.73 -24.67 -6.01
N ASN A 316 -0.53 -25.19 -5.85
CA ASN A 316 -0.28 -26.47 -5.16
C ASN A 316 0.01 -26.27 -3.66
N ALA A 317 0.07 -25.03 -3.20
CA ALA A 317 0.36 -24.67 -1.83
C ALA A 317 -0.55 -23.52 -1.36
N PRO A 318 -0.80 -23.39 -0.06
CA PRO A 318 -1.51 -22.22 0.48
C PRO A 318 -0.65 -20.96 0.33
N SER A 319 -1.30 -19.79 0.21
CA SER A 319 -0.58 -18.52 0.27
C SER A 319 0.01 -18.28 1.67
N TYR A 320 1.14 -17.57 1.75
CA TYR A 320 1.75 -17.20 3.05
C TYR A 320 0.76 -16.45 3.95
N THR A 321 -0.02 -15.53 3.40
CA THR A 321 -1.08 -14.80 4.11
C THR A 321 -2.10 -15.76 4.75
N LYS A 322 -2.52 -16.81 4.03
CA LYS A 322 -3.44 -17.82 4.56
C LYS A 322 -2.78 -18.68 5.64
N VAL A 323 -1.52 -19.06 5.44
CA VAL A 323 -0.74 -19.79 6.46
C VAL A 323 -0.68 -18.97 7.75
N PHE A 324 -0.31 -17.68 7.65
CA PHE A 324 -0.27 -16.81 8.83
C PHE A 324 -1.62 -16.78 9.57
N GLY A 325 -2.71 -16.49 8.89
CA GLY A 325 -4.03 -16.40 9.52
C GLY A 325 -4.47 -17.72 10.17
N THR A 326 -4.23 -18.85 9.50
CA THR A 326 -4.61 -20.18 10.03
C THR A 326 -3.73 -20.63 11.19
N GLU A 327 -2.42 -20.37 11.14
CA GLU A 327 -1.51 -20.70 12.26
C GLU A 327 -1.81 -19.84 13.50
N LEU A 328 -2.04 -18.54 13.31
CA LEU A 328 -2.41 -17.67 14.42
C LEU A 328 -3.69 -18.12 15.13
N ILE A 329 -4.70 -18.61 14.37
CA ILE A 329 -5.93 -19.19 14.93
C ILE A 329 -5.63 -20.42 15.79
N LYS A 330 -4.71 -21.30 15.37
CA LYS A 330 -4.35 -22.49 16.17
C LYS A 330 -3.80 -22.10 17.53
N HIS A 331 -2.90 -21.13 17.58
CA HIS A 331 -2.33 -20.64 18.83
C HIS A 331 -3.37 -19.92 19.69
N ALA A 332 -4.22 -19.08 19.09
CA ALA A 332 -5.24 -18.32 19.82
C ALA A 332 -6.36 -19.18 20.42
N LYS A 333 -6.53 -20.42 19.94
CA LYS A 333 -7.45 -21.39 20.57
C LYS A 333 -6.97 -21.85 21.94
N VAL A 334 -5.67 -21.86 22.18
CA VAL A 334 -5.08 -22.32 23.44
C VAL A 334 -4.60 -21.18 24.33
N ASP A 335 -4.33 -20.01 23.75
CA ASP A 335 -3.89 -18.81 24.48
C ASP A 335 -4.86 -17.64 24.26
N PRO A 336 -5.72 -17.32 25.24
CA PRO A 336 -6.69 -16.24 25.12
C PRO A 336 -6.07 -14.84 25.17
N SER A 337 -4.80 -14.69 25.54
CA SER A 337 -4.10 -13.40 25.56
C SER A 337 -3.71 -12.92 24.17
N ILE A 338 -3.74 -13.79 23.14
CA ILE A 338 -3.42 -13.43 21.77
C ILE A 338 -4.52 -12.58 21.18
N VAL A 339 -4.18 -11.38 20.71
CA VAL A 339 -5.04 -10.43 20.01
C VAL A 339 -4.39 -10.01 18.71
N ALA A 340 -5.18 -9.67 17.70
CA ALA A 340 -4.70 -9.32 16.37
C ALA A 340 -5.13 -7.92 15.95
N ILE A 341 -4.21 -7.18 15.33
CA ILE A 341 -4.42 -5.79 14.91
C ILE A 341 -4.07 -5.67 13.43
N THR A 342 -4.95 -5.04 12.66
CA THR A 342 -4.71 -4.67 11.26
C THR A 342 -5.03 -3.20 11.01
N ALA A 343 -4.42 -2.63 9.99
CA ALA A 343 -4.67 -1.27 9.54
C ALA A 343 -5.45 -1.31 8.21
N ALA A 344 -6.77 -1.50 8.27
CA ALA A 344 -7.71 -1.58 7.15
C ALA A 344 -7.44 -2.71 6.12
N MET A 345 -6.64 -3.71 6.48
CA MET A 345 -6.20 -4.76 5.57
C MET A 345 -6.50 -6.18 6.09
N PRO A 346 -7.71 -6.49 6.61
CA PRO A 346 -7.98 -7.81 7.22
C PRO A 346 -7.75 -8.97 6.25
N SER A 347 -8.33 -8.95 5.05
CA SER A 347 -8.13 -10.01 4.04
C SER A 347 -6.72 -10.01 3.45
N GLY A 348 -6.11 -8.84 3.32
CA GLY A 348 -4.76 -8.69 2.81
C GLY A 348 -3.68 -9.27 3.74
N THR A 349 -3.94 -9.31 5.04
CA THR A 349 -3.04 -9.87 6.06
C THR A 349 -3.49 -11.24 6.58
N GLY A 350 -4.66 -11.77 6.12
CA GLY A 350 -5.22 -13.03 6.62
C GLY A 350 -5.94 -12.91 7.97
N LEU A 351 -6.07 -11.71 8.51
CA LEU A 351 -6.79 -11.46 9.76
C LEU A 351 -8.32 -11.46 9.60
N ASP A 352 -8.84 -11.50 8.39
CA ASP A 352 -10.25 -11.83 8.13
C ASP A 352 -10.62 -13.23 8.66
N LEU A 353 -9.71 -14.22 8.50
CA LEU A 353 -9.86 -15.56 9.04
C LEU A 353 -9.85 -15.54 10.57
N PHE A 354 -8.90 -14.79 11.15
CA PHE A 354 -8.79 -14.64 12.60
C PHE A 354 -10.02 -13.92 13.18
N GLY A 355 -10.49 -12.86 12.53
CA GLY A 355 -11.68 -12.09 12.95
C GLY A 355 -12.98 -12.89 12.88
N GLN A 356 -13.10 -13.82 11.92
CA GLN A 356 -14.23 -14.76 11.89
C GLN A 356 -14.21 -15.74 13.08
N ALA A 357 -13.02 -16.17 13.51
CA ALA A 357 -12.87 -17.09 14.64
C ALA A 357 -12.93 -16.38 16.01
N PHE A 358 -12.39 -15.16 16.10
CA PHE A 358 -12.23 -14.40 17.34
C PHE A 358 -12.56 -12.90 17.15
N PRO A 359 -13.82 -12.53 16.89
CA PRO A 359 -14.21 -11.15 16.60
C PRO A 359 -13.84 -10.18 17.73
N GLU A 360 -13.99 -10.59 19.01
CA GLU A 360 -13.69 -9.77 20.20
C GLU A 360 -12.17 -9.56 20.43
N ARG A 361 -11.33 -10.28 19.69
CA ARG A 361 -9.87 -10.20 19.80
C ARG A 361 -9.20 -9.67 18.53
N THR A 362 -10.01 -9.11 17.62
CA THR A 362 -9.56 -8.56 16.34
C THR A 362 -9.86 -7.07 16.32
N TYR A 363 -8.82 -6.28 16.04
CA TYR A 363 -8.92 -4.82 15.97
C TYR A 363 -8.52 -4.34 14.58
N ASP A 364 -9.45 -3.70 13.89
CA ASP A 364 -9.15 -2.91 12.69
C ASP A 364 -9.13 -1.43 13.08
N VAL A 365 -8.00 -0.79 12.89
CA VAL A 365 -7.79 0.62 13.30
C VAL A 365 -7.97 1.62 12.16
N GLY A 366 -8.45 1.18 11.00
CA GLY A 366 -8.45 1.98 9.77
C GLY A 366 -7.05 2.08 9.17
N ILE A 367 -6.86 2.97 8.19
CA ILE A 367 -5.53 3.18 7.57
C ILE A 367 -4.69 4.07 8.50
N ALA A 368 -4.29 3.53 9.65
CA ALA A 368 -3.63 4.26 10.73
C ALA A 368 -2.52 3.41 11.38
N GLU A 369 -1.46 3.14 10.62
CA GLU A 369 -0.36 2.26 11.03
C GLU A 369 0.34 2.75 12.30
N GLN A 370 0.52 4.06 12.46
CA GLN A 370 1.08 4.67 13.66
C GLN A 370 0.24 4.31 14.90
N HIS A 371 -1.09 4.49 14.78
CA HIS A 371 -2.01 4.12 15.85
C HIS A 371 -2.00 2.61 16.11
N ALA A 372 -1.94 1.77 15.07
CA ALA A 372 -1.84 0.32 15.22
C ALA A 372 -0.67 -0.10 16.11
N VAL A 373 0.51 0.49 15.88
CA VAL A 373 1.74 0.18 16.64
C VAL A 373 1.63 0.63 18.09
N THR A 374 1.23 1.88 18.34
CA THR A 374 1.08 2.40 19.71
C THR A 374 -0.04 1.68 20.48
N PHE A 375 -1.14 1.35 19.80
CA PHE A 375 -2.24 0.56 20.38
C PHE A 375 -1.76 -0.86 20.77
N ALA A 376 -0.97 -1.50 19.88
CA ALA A 376 -0.33 -2.78 20.21
C ALA A 376 0.61 -2.67 21.41
N ALA A 377 1.38 -1.58 21.52
CA ALA A 377 2.26 -1.32 22.66
C ALA A 377 1.46 -1.23 23.96
N GLY A 378 0.33 -0.52 23.97
CA GLY A 378 -0.57 -0.44 25.12
C GLY A 378 -1.12 -1.81 25.56
N LEU A 379 -1.55 -2.63 24.60
CA LEU A 379 -2.02 -3.99 24.87
C LEU A 379 -0.92 -4.89 25.45
N ALA A 380 0.31 -4.77 24.92
CA ALA A 380 1.45 -5.53 25.41
C ALA A 380 1.85 -5.09 26.83
N ALA A 381 1.79 -3.79 27.12
CA ALA A 381 2.09 -3.26 28.46
C ALA A 381 1.10 -3.75 29.53
N ASP A 382 -0.15 -4.07 29.14
CA ASP A 382 -1.16 -4.64 30.04
C ASP A 382 -1.22 -6.19 29.98
N GLY A 383 -0.19 -6.83 29.41
CA GLY A 383 0.00 -8.28 29.47
C GLY A 383 -0.68 -9.09 28.36
N MET A 384 -1.25 -8.45 27.35
CA MET A 384 -1.75 -9.14 26.17
C MET A 384 -0.61 -9.51 25.21
N LYS A 385 -0.89 -10.43 24.27
CA LYS A 385 0.03 -10.82 23.20
C LYS A 385 -0.45 -10.24 21.86
N PRO A 386 -0.23 -8.96 21.59
CA PRO A 386 -0.65 -8.34 20.35
C PRO A 386 0.19 -8.82 19.17
N VAL A 387 -0.48 -9.22 18.10
CA VAL A 387 0.10 -9.48 16.78
C VAL A 387 -0.35 -8.37 15.83
N CYS A 388 0.56 -7.49 15.50
CA CYS A 388 0.33 -6.33 14.62
C CYS A 388 0.67 -6.73 13.19
N ALA A 389 -0.35 -7.02 12.36
CA ALA A 389 -0.18 -7.48 11.00
C ALA A 389 -0.33 -6.31 10.02
N ILE A 390 0.78 -5.87 9.46
CA ILE A 390 0.88 -4.73 8.55
C ILE A 390 1.81 -5.12 7.38
N TYR A 391 1.51 -4.66 6.16
CA TYR A 391 2.44 -4.84 5.05
C TYR A 391 3.79 -4.18 5.34
N SER A 392 4.87 -4.83 4.93
CA SER A 392 6.23 -4.34 5.15
C SER A 392 6.38 -2.88 4.71
N THR A 393 5.91 -2.50 3.53
CA THR A 393 5.98 -1.12 3.02
C THR A 393 5.16 -0.13 3.86
N PHE A 394 3.99 -0.54 4.39
CA PHE A 394 3.13 0.35 5.18
C PHE A 394 3.61 0.54 6.61
N LEU A 395 4.34 -0.43 7.17
CA LEU A 395 4.93 -0.32 8.51
C LEU A 395 5.97 0.82 8.60
N GLN A 396 6.55 1.24 7.50
CA GLN A 396 7.43 2.43 7.44
C GLN A 396 6.75 3.67 8.04
N ARG A 397 5.42 3.83 7.87
CA ARG A 397 4.67 4.94 8.44
C ARG A 397 4.61 4.91 9.97
N GLY A 398 4.69 3.72 10.56
CA GLY A 398 4.66 3.52 12.01
C GLY A 398 6.06 3.34 12.64
N TYR A 399 7.14 3.63 11.92
CA TYR A 399 8.50 3.30 12.38
C TYR A 399 8.90 4.05 13.64
N ASP A 400 8.56 5.33 13.77
CA ASP A 400 8.81 6.09 15.01
C ASP A 400 8.15 5.41 16.23
N GLN A 401 6.91 4.92 16.08
CA GLN A 401 6.19 4.23 17.15
C GLN A 401 6.81 2.86 17.45
N VAL A 402 7.36 2.16 16.45
CA VAL A 402 8.13 0.94 16.68
C VAL A 402 9.37 1.24 17.53
N VAL A 403 10.07 2.35 17.26
CA VAL A 403 11.25 2.77 18.04
C VAL A 403 10.85 3.20 19.44
N HIS A 404 9.99 4.23 19.53
CA HIS A 404 9.71 4.94 20.77
C HIS A 404 8.75 4.18 21.70
N ASP A 405 7.63 3.69 21.15
CA ASP A 405 6.56 3.12 21.96
C ASP A 405 6.79 1.63 22.25
N VAL A 406 7.57 0.94 21.41
CA VAL A 406 7.77 -0.50 21.53
C VAL A 406 9.22 -0.84 21.93
N ALA A 407 10.22 -0.53 21.08
CA ALA A 407 11.57 -1.05 21.25
C ALA A 407 12.28 -0.45 22.46
N ILE A 408 12.21 0.87 22.68
CA ILE A 408 12.81 1.54 23.86
C ILE A 408 12.24 0.97 25.16
N GLN A 409 10.95 0.60 25.17
CA GLN A 409 10.26 0.06 26.35
C GLN A 409 10.37 -1.47 26.45
N SER A 410 11.02 -2.13 25.49
CA SER A 410 11.12 -3.59 25.38
C SER A 410 9.76 -4.31 25.44
N LEU A 411 8.71 -3.69 24.91
CA LEU A 411 7.37 -4.27 24.91
C LEU A 411 7.25 -5.42 23.88
N PRO A 412 6.68 -6.57 24.27
CA PRO A 412 6.62 -7.75 23.43
C PRO A 412 5.51 -7.66 22.37
N VAL A 413 5.58 -6.69 21.48
CA VAL A 413 4.74 -6.59 20.29
C VAL A 413 5.29 -7.51 19.21
N ARG A 414 4.40 -8.27 18.54
CA ARG A 414 4.73 -9.18 17.44
C ARG A 414 4.32 -8.54 16.14
N PHE A 415 5.29 -8.24 15.26
CA PHE A 415 5.03 -7.65 13.95
C PHE A 415 5.01 -8.74 12.88
N ALA A 416 3.84 -8.99 12.29
CA ALA A 416 3.68 -9.85 11.13
C ALA A 416 3.75 -8.97 9.86
N MET A 417 4.89 -9.02 9.16
CA MET A 417 5.16 -8.17 8.00
C MET A 417 4.88 -8.93 6.71
N ASP A 418 3.65 -8.80 6.20
CA ASP A 418 3.25 -9.35 4.90
C ASP A 418 3.82 -8.50 3.75
N ARG A 419 3.93 -9.07 2.54
CA ARG A 419 4.47 -8.42 1.33
C ARG A 419 5.93 -7.96 1.49
N ALA A 420 6.74 -8.73 2.19
CA ALA A 420 8.19 -8.51 2.22
C ALA A 420 8.83 -8.82 0.85
N GLY A 421 9.86 -8.09 0.47
CA GLY A 421 10.51 -8.21 -0.83
C GLY A 421 9.72 -7.59 -1.97
N LEU A 422 9.93 -8.09 -3.19
CA LEU A 422 9.27 -7.58 -4.40
C LEU A 422 7.85 -8.15 -4.53
N VAL A 423 6.90 -7.30 -4.89
CA VAL A 423 5.46 -7.63 -4.85
C VAL A 423 4.80 -7.76 -6.23
N GLY A 424 5.55 -7.62 -7.30
CA GLY A 424 5.04 -7.78 -8.66
C GLY A 424 4.30 -6.54 -9.17
N SER A 425 3.05 -6.72 -9.55
CA SER A 425 2.25 -5.73 -10.29
C SER A 425 1.97 -4.39 -9.60
N ASP A 426 2.21 -4.29 -8.29
CA ASP A 426 2.04 -3.03 -7.54
C ASP A 426 3.34 -2.19 -7.49
N GLY A 427 4.46 -2.76 -7.90
CA GLY A 427 5.73 -2.06 -8.12
C GLY A 427 6.39 -1.51 -6.86
N ALA A 428 7.22 -0.49 -7.05
CA ALA A 428 8.10 0.08 -6.03
C ALA A 428 7.39 0.57 -4.77
N THR A 429 6.17 1.06 -4.90
CA THR A 429 5.41 1.64 -3.78
C THR A 429 4.91 0.61 -2.77
N HIS A 430 4.80 -0.65 -3.21
CA HIS A 430 4.32 -1.76 -2.37
C HIS A 430 5.43 -2.77 -2.04
N ALA A 431 6.64 -2.61 -2.58
CA ALA A 431 7.77 -3.48 -2.29
C ALA A 431 8.22 -3.33 -0.82
N GLY A 432 8.33 -4.45 -0.12
CA GLY A 432 8.84 -4.55 1.24
C GLY A 432 10.37 -4.65 1.25
N SER A 433 11.04 -3.59 0.79
CA SER A 433 12.48 -3.61 0.53
C SER A 433 13.32 -3.16 1.73
N PHE A 434 12.75 -2.40 2.68
CA PHE A 434 13.53 -1.67 3.67
C PHE A 434 13.40 -2.22 5.10
N ASP A 435 12.47 -3.13 5.34
CA ASP A 435 12.13 -3.65 6.68
C ASP A 435 13.30 -4.31 7.40
N ILE A 436 14.17 -5.06 6.69
CA ILE A 436 15.35 -5.65 7.31
C ILE A 436 16.27 -4.56 7.87
N GLY A 437 16.51 -3.50 7.10
CA GLY A 437 17.36 -2.40 7.52
C GLY A 437 16.80 -1.64 8.72
N PHE A 438 15.57 -1.15 8.65
CA PHE A 438 15.03 -0.29 9.71
C PHE A 438 14.64 -1.08 10.98
N MET A 439 14.14 -2.31 10.88
CA MET A 439 13.85 -3.15 12.04
C MET A 439 15.12 -3.74 12.65
N GLY A 440 16.05 -4.17 11.81
CA GLY A 440 17.31 -4.79 12.26
C GLY A 440 18.26 -3.83 13.01
N ALA A 441 18.15 -2.53 12.76
CA ALA A 441 18.90 -1.52 13.49
C ALA A 441 18.48 -1.37 14.97
N LEU A 442 17.25 -1.80 15.33
CA LEU A 442 16.69 -1.55 16.67
C LEU A 442 17.29 -2.48 17.72
N PRO A 443 17.77 -1.94 18.86
CA PRO A 443 18.22 -2.76 19.99
C PRO A 443 17.10 -3.69 20.50
N GLY A 444 17.45 -4.93 20.85
CA GLY A 444 16.50 -5.90 21.42
C GLY A 444 15.53 -6.54 20.43
N MET A 445 15.37 -6.02 19.22
CA MET A 445 14.48 -6.58 18.21
C MET A 445 14.92 -7.99 17.78
N VAL A 446 13.99 -8.94 17.73
CA VAL A 446 14.16 -10.23 17.05
C VAL A 446 13.55 -10.14 15.67
N LEU A 447 14.34 -10.35 14.61
CA LEU A 447 13.89 -10.21 13.21
C LEU A 447 14.11 -11.51 12.43
N MET A 448 13.02 -12.10 11.96
CA MET A 448 12.97 -13.38 11.26
C MET A 448 12.48 -13.24 9.82
N ALA A 449 12.92 -14.11 8.91
CA ALA A 449 12.47 -14.15 7.54
C ALA A 449 12.20 -15.58 7.09
N ALA A 450 10.96 -15.90 6.78
CA ALA A 450 10.53 -17.25 6.43
C ALA A 450 11.03 -17.68 5.05
N ALA A 451 11.69 -18.82 4.99
CA ALA A 451 12.16 -19.42 3.75
C ALA A 451 11.05 -20.18 3.01
N ASP A 452 10.10 -20.70 3.75
CA ASP A 452 8.93 -21.44 3.27
C ASP A 452 7.77 -21.34 4.28
N GLU A 453 6.62 -21.96 3.97
CA GLU A 453 5.42 -21.90 4.79
C GLU A 453 5.56 -22.64 6.13
N ALA A 454 6.40 -23.67 6.22
CA ALA A 454 6.65 -24.38 7.49
C ALA A 454 7.55 -23.55 8.42
N GLU A 455 8.54 -22.85 7.86
CA GLU A 455 9.34 -21.86 8.61
C GLU A 455 8.50 -20.70 9.09
N LEU A 456 7.53 -20.23 8.29
CA LEU A 456 6.57 -19.20 8.74
C LEU A 456 5.78 -19.67 9.96
N ALA A 457 5.24 -20.88 9.94
CA ALA A 457 4.52 -21.46 11.09
C ALA A 457 5.41 -21.53 12.34
N ALA A 458 6.67 -21.95 12.20
CA ALA A 458 7.62 -21.99 13.30
C ALA A 458 7.99 -20.58 13.82
N MET A 459 8.10 -19.58 12.94
CA MET A 459 8.37 -18.18 13.31
C MET A 459 7.20 -17.53 14.04
N ILE A 460 5.96 -17.87 13.69
CA ILE A 460 4.77 -17.46 14.46
C ILE A 460 4.85 -18.01 15.87
N SER A 461 5.11 -19.31 16.02
CA SER A 461 5.30 -19.96 17.33
C SER A 461 6.43 -19.33 18.14
N THR A 462 7.56 -19.03 17.48
CA THR A 462 8.71 -18.36 18.10
C THR A 462 8.34 -16.97 18.59
N SER A 463 7.69 -16.17 17.76
CA SER A 463 7.28 -14.81 18.09
C SER A 463 6.30 -14.80 19.30
N LEU A 464 5.35 -15.74 19.34
CA LEU A 464 4.40 -15.87 20.45
C LEU A 464 5.04 -16.35 21.76
N ALA A 465 6.20 -17.00 21.70
CA ALA A 465 6.97 -17.42 22.86
C ALA A 465 7.89 -16.31 23.43
N ILE A 466 8.07 -15.19 22.72
CA ILE A 466 8.88 -14.06 23.17
C ILE A 466 7.99 -13.10 23.95
N ASP A 467 8.24 -12.96 25.28
CA ASP A 467 7.45 -12.13 26.18
C ASP A 467 8.27 -11.00 26.86
N ASP A 468 9.55 -10.81 26.48
CA ASP A 468 10.46 -9.85 27.09
C ASP A 468 10.96 -8.74 26.14
N ARG A 469 10.63 -8.83 24.85
CA ARG A 469 11.10 -7.89 23.82
C ARG A 469 10.27 -7.98 22.55
N PRO A 470 10.36 -6.98 21.63
CA PRO A 470 9.65 -7.04 20.37
C PRO A 470 10.23 -8.08 19.42
N SER A 471 9.37 -8.64 18.57
CA SER A 471 9.74 -9.55 17.50
C SER A 471 9.01 -9.22 16.20
N ALA A 472 9.65 -9.52 15.09
CA ALA A 472 9.11 -9.35 13.77
C ALA A 472 9.42 -10.58 12.90
N PHE A 473 8.48 -11.00 12.08
CA PHE A 473 8.68 -12.01 11.06
C PHE A 473 8.11 -11.53 9.74
N ARG A 474 8.91 -11.69 8.69
CA ARG A 474 8.57 -11.22 7.35
C ARG A 474 8.35 -12.39 6.39
N TYR A 475 7.37 -12.24 5.51
CA TYR A 475 7.01 -13.22 4.50
C TYR A 475 6.50 -12.55 3.21
N PRO A 476 6.66 -13.19 2.03
CA PRO A 476 6.35 -12.57 0.76
C PRO A 476 4.87 -12.60 0.42
N ARG A 477 4.49 -11.82 -0.58
CA ARG A 477 3.24 -12.02 -1.31
C ARG A 477 3.37 -13.27 -2.19
N GLY A 478 2.40 -14.17 -2.13
CA GLY A 478 2.32 -15.34 -3.00
C GLY A 478 2.04 -16.63 -2.26
N ASP A 479 2.16 -17.71 -2.99
CA ASP A 479 1.93 -19.06 -2.49
C ASP A 479 3.22 -19.65 -1.93
N GLY A 480 3.09 -20.61 -1.00
CA GLY A 480 4.19 -21.41 -0.49
C GLY A 480 4.81 -22.29 -1.56
N VAL A 481 5.81 -23.03 -1.17
CA VAL A 481 6.56 -23.95 -2.06
C VAL A 481 6.03 -25.38 -2.02
N GLY A 482 5.06 -25.68 -1.16
CA GLY A 482 4.40 -26.97 -1.04
C GLY A 482 5.05 -27.91 -0.02
N VAL A 483 5.72 -27.36 1.01
CA VAL A 483 6.25 -28.15 2.11
C VAL A 483 5.15 -28.50 3.12
N GLU A 484 5.30 -29.60 3.82
CA GLU A 484 4.38 -30.02 4.87
C GLU A 484 4.48 -29.06 6.07
N ILE A 485 3.34 -28.51 6.49
CA ILE A 485 3.25 -27.66 7.67
C ILE A 485 2.86 -28.55 8.87
N PRO A 486 3.66 -28.60 9.95
CA PRO A 486 3.29 -29.34 11.16
C PRO A 486 1.94 -28.87 11.73
N GLU A 487 1.18 -29.75 12.39
CA GLU A 487 -0.09 -29.39 13.01
C GLU A 487 0.06 -28.23 14.01
N LEU A 488 1.12 -28.24 14.80
CA LEU A 488 1.58 -27.14 15.64
C LEU A 488 3.11 -27.09 15.53
N ALA A 489 3.64 -26.05 14.89
CA ALA A 489 5.09 -25.90 14.72
C ALA A 489 5.74 -25.51 16.06
N ALA A 490 6.87 -26.15 16.36
CA ALA A 490 7.66 -25.80 17.54
C ALA A 490 8.38 -24.44 17.34
N PRO A 491 8.58 -23.65 18.41
CA PRO A 491 9.40 -22.46 18.35
C PRO A 491 10.84 -22.77 17.92
N LEU A 492 11.41 -21.89 17.10
CA LEU A 492 12.83 -21.95 16.72
C LEU A 492 13.72 -21.49 17.89
N GLU A 493 14.93 -22.00 17.96
CA GLU A 493 15.96 -21.42 18.81
C GLU A 493 16.38 -20.06 18.28
N ILE A 494 16.20 -19.01 19.09
CA ILE A 494 16.45 -17.62 18.68
C ILE A 494 17.91 -17.44 18.25
N GLY A 495 18.08 -16.88 17.04
CA GLY A 495 19.40 -16.62 16.48
C GLY A 495 20.13 -17.87 15.96
N LYS A 496 19.41 -18.97 15.69
CA LYS A 496 20.00 -20.17 15.07
C LYS A 496 19.46 -20.41 13.67
N GLY A 497 20.40 -20.41 12.73
CA GLY A 497 20.18 -20.87 11.35
C GLY A 497 20.26 -22.38 11.21
N ARG A 498 20.15 -22.86 9.95
CA ARG A 498 20.32 -24.29 9.63
C ARG A 498 21.11 -24.46 8.34
N ILE A 499 21.88 -25.55 8.24
CA ILE A 499 22.46 -25.99 6.98
C ILE A 499 21.43 -26.88 6.29
N VAL A 500 21.10 -26.54 5.06
CA VAL A 500 20.14 -27.28 4.23
C VAL A 500 20.87 -28.23 3.27
N ARG A 501 22.09 -27.87 2.87
CA ARG A 501 22.96 -28.65 2.03
C ARG A 501 24.41 -28.43 2.45
N GLU A 502 25.17 -29.49 2.62
CA GLU A 502 26.62 -29.42 2.87
C GLU A 502 27.40 -29.41 1.56
N GLY A 503 28.51 -28.67 1.54
CA GLY A 503 29.46 -28.53 0.45
C GLY A 503 30.81 -28.06 0.98
N THR A 504 31.77 -27.79 0.08
CA THR A 504 33.16 -27.53 0.50
C THR A 504 33.82 -26.33 -0.15
N SER A 505 33.30 -25.83 -1.29
CA SER A 505 33.98 -24.77 -2.06
C SER A 505 33.45 -23.39 -1.76
N VAL A 506 32.14 -23.22 -1.73
CA VAL A 506 31.46 -21.93 -1.51
C VAL A 506 30.29 -22.12 -0.56
N ALA A 507 30.06 -21.15 0.32
CA ALA A 507 28.86 -21.09 1.14
C ALA A 507 27.88 -20.07 0.58
N ILE A 508 26.60 -20.44 0.50
CA ILE A 508 25.49 -19.57 0.19
C ILE A 508 24.62 -19.48 1.45
N LEU A 509 24.58 -18.30 2.08
CA LEU A 509 23.79 -18.01 3.27
C LEU A 509 22.57 -17.18 2.86
N SER A 510 21.42 -17.83 2.79
CA SER A 510 20.17 -17.23 2.35
C SER A 510 19.32 -16.75 3.53
N LEU A 511 18.66 -15.62 3.38
CA LEU A 511 17.64 -15.14 4.31
C LEU A 511 16.28 -15.08 3.59
N GLY A 512 15.29 -15.80 4.11
CA GLY A 512 13.94 -15.81 3.56
C GLY A 512 13.78 -16.62 2.28
N THR A 513 12.81 -16.29 1.45
CA THR A 513 12.34 -17.13 0.34
C THR A 513 13.32 -17.30 -0.81
N ARG A 514 14.43 -16.57 -0.85
CA ARG A 514 15.52 -16.81 -1.81
C ARG A 514 16.27 -18.12 -1.56
N LEU A 515 15.93 -18.85 -0.48
CA LEU A 515 16.48 -20.18 -0.21
C LEU A 515 16.27 -21.15 -1.38
N GLN A 516 15.10 -21.14 -2.02
CA GLN A 516 14.80 -22.02 -3.16
C GLN A 516 15.69 -21.71 -4.37
N GLU A 517 15.93 -20.43 -4.65
CA GLU A 517 16.84 -20.01 -5.72
C GLU A 517 18.32 -20.33 -5.37
N SER A 518 18.66 -20.25 -4.08
CA SER A 518 20.00 -20.64 -3.59
C SER A 518 20.25 -22.15 -3.74
N LEU A 519 19.25 -23.00 -3.52
CA LEU A 519 19.34 -24.44 -3.75
C LEU A 519 19.50 -24.78 -5.24
N LYS A 520 18.71 -24.13 -6.12
CA LYS A 520 18.86 -24.26 -7.57
C LYS A 520 20.24 -23.77 -8.04
N ALA A 521 20.76 -22.70 -7.48
CA ALA A 521 22.10 -22.20 -7.77
C ALA A 521 23.17 -23.23 -7.37
N ALA A 522 23.00 -23.90 -6.22
CA ALA A 522 23.90 -24.98 -5.80
C ALA A 522 23.86 -26.18 -6.75
N ASP A 523 22.69 -26.52 -7.31
CA ASP A 523 22.61 -27.57 -8.38
C ASP A 523 23.34 -27.13 -9.64
N MET A 524 23.21 -25.88 -10.06
CA MET A 524 23.95 -25.33 -11.21
C MET A 524 25.45 -25.29 -10.98
N LEU A 525 25.92 -25.02 -9.75
CA LEU A 525 27.31 -25.07 -9.35
C LEU A 525 27.85 -26.50 -9.35
N ALA A 526 27.06 -27.43 -8.80
CA ALA A 526 27.43 -28.87 -8.80
C ALA A 526 27.61 -29.42 -10.20
N ALA A 527 26.75 -29.03 -11.16
CA ALA A 527 26.90 -29.38 -12.58
C ALA A 527 28.20 -28.85 -13.21
N LYS A 528 28.88 -27.90 -12.58
CA LYS A 528 30.18 -27.32 -12.97
C LYS A 528 31.32 -27.78 -12.07
N GLY A 529 31.12 -28.83 -11.27
CA GLY A 529 32.13 -29.37 -10.37
C GLY A 529 32.40 -28.53 -9.12
N VAL A 530 31.55 -27.53 -8.80
CA VAL A 530 31.70 -26.69 -7.61
C VAL A 530 30.73 -27.17 -6.53
N SER A 531 31.26 -27.57 -5.37
CA SER A 531 30.49 -28.03 -4.21
C SER A 531 30.06 -26.83 -3.35
N ALA A 532 28.77 -26.63 -3.20
CA ALA A 532 28.22 -25.48 -2.44
C ALA A 532 27.51 -25.94 -1.18
N THR A 533 27.85 -25.33 -0.04
CA THR A 533 27.01 -25.34 1.17
C THR A 533 25.87 -24.34 0.99
N VAL A 534 24.64 -24.73 1.32
CA VAL A 534 23.49 -23.81 1.40
C VAL A 534 22.97 -23.80 2.83
N ALA A 535 22.92 -22.61 3.42
CA ALA A 535 22.39 -22.38 4.76
C ALA A 535 21.22 -21.39 4.73
N ASP A 536 20.22 -21.66 5.55
CA ASP A 536 19.11 -20.77 5.84
C ASP A 536 19.40 -20.03 7.15
N ALA A 537 19.56 -18.73 7.06
CA ALA A 537 19.88 -17.89 8.20
C ALA A 537 18.73 -17.77 9.21
N ARG A 538 17.47 -17.89 8.76
CA ARG A 538 16.23 -17.73 9.54
C ARG A 538 16.10 -16.36 10.21
N PHE A 539 17.17 -15.88 10.87
CA PHE A 539 17.21 -14.65 11.64
C PHE A 539 18.14 -13.62 10.97
N ALA A 540 17.60 -12.44 10.71
CA ALA A 540 18.43 -11.28 10.40
C ALA A 540 19.00 -10.67 11.71
N LYS A 541 18.28 -10.88 12.84
CA LYS A 541 18.70 -10.46 14.17
C LYS A 541 18.02 -11.32 15.25
N PRO A 542 18.78 -11.84 16.26
CA PRO A 542 20.23 -11.85 16.27
C PRO A 542 20.79 -12.79 15.17
N LEU A 543 22.00 -12.51 14.70
CA LEU A 543 22.71 -13.39 13.76
C LEU A 543 23.19 -14.67 14.46
N ASP A 544 23.18 -15.81 13.74
CA ASP A 544 23.90 -17.01 14.14
C ASP A 544 25.41 -16.84 13.87
N ALA A 545 26.10 -16.24 14.84
CA ALA A 545 27.51 -15.97 14.72
C ALA A 545 28.35 -17.26 14.54
N ASP A 546 27.98 -18.37 15.21
CA ASP A 546 28.69 -19.63 15.13
C ASP A 546 28.60 -20.22 13.72
N LEU A 547 27.40 -20.27 13.16
CA LEU A 547 27.15 -20.72 11.79
C LEU A 547 27.90 -19.83 10.79
N ILE A 548 27.78 -18.51 10.88
CA ILE A 548 28.40 -17.57 9.94
C ILE A 548 29.93 -17.71 9.97
N LEU A 549 30.53 -17.80 11.16
CA LEU A 549 31.97 -17.96 11.32
C LEU A 549 32.45 -19.36 10.87
N ARG A 550 31.63 -20.41 11.05
CA ARG A 550 31.90 -21.74 10.47
C ARG A 550 31.95 -21.65 8.95
N LEU A 551 30.91 -21.07 8.32
CA LEU A 551 30.85 -20.92 6.86
C LEU A 551 32.04 -20.10 6.33
N ALA A 552 32.43 -19.04 7.02
CA ALA A 552 33.57 -18.21 6.66
C ALA A 552 34.93 -18.94 6.74
N ARG A 553 35.08 -19.84 7.70
CA ARG A 553 36.34 -20.61 7.88
C ARG A 553 36.48 -21.82 6.96
N GLU A 554 35.34 -22.49 6.65
CA GLU A 554 35.33 -23.75 5.94
C GLU A 554 35.23 -23.61 4.42
N HIS A 555 34.99 -22.36 3.91
CA HIS A 555 34.80 -22.11 2.48
C HIS A 555 35.68 -20.97 1.97
N GLU A 556 36.07 -21.05 0.70
CA GLU A 556 36.84 -20.00 0.03
C GLU A 556 36.02 -18.70 -0.18
N ALA A 557 34.72 -18.88 -0.40
CA ALA A 557 33.81 -17.74 -0.62
C ALA A 557 32.50 -17.90 0.17
N LEU A 558 31.96 -16.78 0.62
CA LEU A 558 30.64 -16.66 1.26
C LEU A 558 29.76 -15.73 0.44
N ILE A 559 28.59 -16.19 0.04
CA ILE A 559 27.58 -15.41 -0.66
C ILE A 559 26.37 -15.23 0.25
N THR A 560 26.02 -14.02 0.62
CA THR A 560 24.73 -13.75 1.31
C THR A 560 23.66 -13.39 0.30
N VAL A 561 22.43 -13.85 0.53
CA VAL A 561 21.29 -13.60 -0.37
C VAL A 561 20.07 -13.16 0.44
N GLU A 562 19.51 -12.01 0.10
CA GLU A 562 18.33 -11.44 0.76
C GLU A 562 17.39 -10.70 -0.21
N GLU A 563 16.13 -10.55 0.17
CA GLU A 563 15.13 -9.70 -0.52
C GLU A 563 14.99 -8.34 0.17
N GLY A 564 16.07 -7.79 0.69
CA GLY A 564 16.16 -6.49 1.33
C GLY A 564 17.02 -5.53 0.51
N ALA A 565 16.89 -4.24 0.78
CA ALA A 565 17.76 -3.20 0.22
C ALA A 565 19.16 -3.26 0.84
N MET A 566 20.10 -2.52 0.24
CA MET A 566 21.41 -2.28 0.82
C MET A 566 21.31 -1.77 2.27
N GLY A 567 22.17 -2.29 3.15
CA GLY A 567 22.09 -2.00 4.59
C GLY A 567 21.27 -3.02 5.40
N GLY A 568 20.80 -4.11 4.76
CA GLY A 568 20.08 -5.21 5.39
C GLY A 568 20.98 -6.32 5.91
N PHE A 569 20.55 -7.58 5.73
CA PHE A 569 21.17 -8.77 6.29
C PHE A 569 22.64 -8.96 5.87
N GLY A 570 22.95 -8.77 4.58
CA GLY A 570 24.32 -8.88 4.08
C GLY A 570 25.27 -7.88 4.76
N ALA A 571 24.79 -6.67 5.06
CA ALA A 571 25.56 -5.67 5.81
C ALA A 571 25.80 -6.09 7.27
N PHE A 572 24.80 -6.70 7.92
CA PHE A 572 24.95 -7.21 9.30
C PHE A 572 25.95 -8.36 9.36
N VAL A 573 25.94 -9.26 8.36
CA VAL A 573 26.94 -10.35 8.24
C VAL A 573 28.35 -9.78 8.02
N LEU A 574 28.49 -8.78 7.12
CA LEU A 574 29.79 -8.11 6.91
C LEU A 574 30.31 -7.47 8.18
N GLN A 575 29.48 -6.78 8.93
CA GLN A 575 29.85 -6.17 10.20
C GLN A 575 30.32 -7.23 11.21
N LEU A 576 29.56 -8.31 11.38
CA LEU A 576 29.95 -9.42 12.25
C LEU A 576 31.32 -10.01 11.86
N LEU A 577 31.54 -10.28 10.58
CA LEU A 577 32.79 -10.85 10.08
C LEU A 577 33.98 -9.91 10.32
N ALA A 578 33.78 -8.60 10.12
CA ALA A 578 34.80 -7.59 10.39
C ALA A 578 35.13 -7.52 11.89
N GLU A 579 34.12 -7.44 12.76
CA GLU A 579 34.29 -7.40 14.23
C GLU A 579 35.02 -8.65 14.78
N LYS A 580 34.82 -9.80 14.15
CA LYS A 580 35.45 -11.08 14.53
C LYS A 580 36.78 -11.34 13.83
N GLY A 581 37.30 -10.43 13.01
CA GLY A 581 38.54 -10.60 12.24
C GLY A 581 38.48 -11.70 11.18
N ALA A 582 37.28 -12.18 10.83
CA ALA A 582 37.13 -13.26 9.87
C ALA A 582 37.46 -12.85 8.42
N LEU A 583 37.50 -11.54 8.14
CA LEU A 583 37.89 -11.00 6.83
C LEU A 583 39.41 -10.98 6.64
N ASP A 584 40.21 -11.03 7.72
CA ASP A 584 41.67 -10.91 7.69
C ASP A 584 42.35 -12.15 7.06
N ALA A 585 41.65 -13.28 7.00
CA ALA A 585 42.14 -14.54 6.42
C ALA A 585 41.93 -14.61 4.88
N GLY A 586 41.49 -13.58 4.22
CA GLY A 586 41.29 -13.51 2.77
C GLY A 586 39.97 -14.13 2.27
N LEU A 587 38.98 -14.26 3.12
CA LEU A 587 37.62 -14.68 2.75
C LEU A 587 37.08 -13.81 1.62
N LYS A 588 36.62 -14.44 0.54
CA LYS A 588 35.92 -13.74 -0.53
C LYS A 588 34.43 -13.67 -0.21
N ILE A 589 33.89 -12.47 -0.03
CA ILE A 589 32.47 -12.29 0.26
C ILE A 589 31.73 -11.52 -0.83
N ARG A 590 30.50 -11.90 -1.14
CA ARG A 590 29.55 -11.17 -1.99
C ARG A 590 28.20 -11.08 -1.28
N THR A 591 27.64 -9.88 -1.24
CA THR A 591 26.31 -9.64 -0.71
C THR A 591 25.34 -9.42 -1.87
N LEU A 592 24.34 -10.27 -2.00
CA LEU A 592 23.29 -10.18 -3.00
C LEU A 592 22.02 -9.68 -2.31
N ASN A 593 21.62 -8.46 -2.66
CA ASN A 593 20.48 -7.72 -2.16
C ASN A 593 19.78 -7.00 -3.32
N LEU A 594 18.65 -6.37 -3.07
CA LEU A 594 17.98 -5.54 -4.08
C LEU A 594 18.89 -4.38 -4.50
N PRO A 595 18.92 -4.02 -5.80
CA PRO A 595 19.75 -2.94 -6.31
C PRO A 595 19.28 -1.59 -5.76
N ASP A 596 20.19 -0.60 -5.77
CA ASP A 596 19.92 0.77 -5.32
C ASP A 596 19.06 1.57 -6.32
N VAL A 597 17.92 0.99 -6.69
CA VAL A 597 16.91 1.59 -7.57
C VAL A 597 15.51 1.15 -7.13
N PHE A 598 14.53 2.01 -7.28
CA PHE A 598 13.12 1.63 -7.15
C PHE A 598 12.69 0.86 -8.41
N GLN A 599 12.48 -0.46 -8.25
CA GLN A 599 12.06 -1.32 -9.36
C GLN A 599 10.59 -1.12 -9.70
N ASP A 600 10.31 -0.86 -10.96
CA ASP A 600 8.94 -0.76 -11.47
C ASP A 600 8.21 -2.11 -11.42
N GLN A 601 6.90 -2.08 -11.60
CA GLN A 601 6.04 -3.26 -11.61
C GLN A 601 6.39 -4.21 -12.76
N ASP A 602 6.43 -5.50 -12.46
CA ASP A 602 6.56 -6.58 -13.44
C ASP A 602 6.09 -7.91 -12.80
N ALA A 603 6.20 -9.02 -13.52
CA ALA A 603 6.07 -10.34 -12.92
C ALA A 603 7.16 -10.55 -11.85
N PRO A 604 6.85 -11.13 -10.67
CA PRO A 604 7.83 -11.25 -9.58
C PRO A 604 9.16 -11.88 -10.00
N MET A 605 9.13 -12.96 -10.78
CA MET A 605 10.35 -13.62 -11.26
C MET A 605 11.18 -12.73 -12.19
N ALA A 606 10.55 -11.92 -13.03
CA ALA A 606 11.25 -10.94 -13.87
C ALA A 606 11.90 -9.84 -13.01
N MET A 607 11.21 -9.35 -11.98
CA MET A 607 11.78 -8.37 -11.04
C MET A 607 12.99 -8.95 -10.29
N TYR A 608 12.94 -10.18 -9.82
CA TYR A 608 14.08 -10.84 -9.17
C TYR A 608 15.24 -11.12 -10.14
N ALA A 609 14.95 -11.42 -11.41
CA ALA A 609 15.99 -11.52 -12.45
C ALA A 609 16.67 -10.17 -12.68
N GLN A 610 15.91 -9.08 -12.79
CA GLN A 610 16.46 -7.72 -12.88
C GLN A 610 17.27 -7.34 -11.64
N ALA A 611 16.85 -7.80 -10.46
CA ALA A 611 17.58 -7.59 -9.20
C ALA A 611 18.84 -8.44 -9.05
N GLY A 612 19.07 -9.43 -9.93
CA GLY A 612 20.20 -10.35 -9.80
C GLY A 612 20.06 -11.37 -8.66
N LEU A 613 18.83 -11.73 -8.29
CA LEU A 613 18.53 -12.58 -7.12
C LEU A 613 17.90 -13.93 -7.48
N ASN A 614 17.95 -14.34 -8.74
CA ASN A 614 17.57 -15.70 -9.15
C ASN A 614 18.78 -16.64 -9.18
N ALA A 615 18.55 -17.95 -9.37
CA ALA A 615 19.54 -19.00 -9.29
C ALA A 615 20.77 -18.76 -10.18
N GLU A 616 20.55 -18.30 -11.41
CA GLU A 616 21.62 -18.03 -12.39
C GLU A 616 22.58 -16.96 -11.90
N HIS A 617 22.05 -15.88 -11.34
CA HIS A 617 22.85 -14.76 -10.82
C HIS A 617 23.58 -15.15 -9.54
N ILE A 618 22.95 -15.90 -8.64
CA ILE A 618 23.58 -16.43 -7.43
C ILE A 618 24.75 -17.35 -7.80
N ALA A 619 24.54 -18.28 -8.75
CA ALA A 619 25.60 -19.17 -9.23
C ALA A 619 26.74 -18.40 -9.92
N ALA A 620 26.41 -17.39 -10.73
CA ALA A 620 27.40 -16.54 -11.38
C ALA A 620 28.25 -15.75 -10.36
N ALA A 621 27.63 -15.18 -9.32
CA ALA A 621 28.35 -14.49 -8.25
C ALA A 621 29.30 -15.43 -7.49
N ALA A 622 28.88 -16.66 -7.23
CA ALA A 622 29.70 -17.67 -6.59
C ALA A 622 30.91 -18.06 -7.47
N LEU A 623 30.72 -18.33 -8.76
CA LEU A 623 31.80 -18.62 -9.71
C LEU A 623 32.78 -17.46 -9.83
N GLN A 624 32.29 -16.24 -9.93
CA GLN A 624 33.12 -15.05 -9.97
C GLN A 624 33.95 -14.89 -8.69
N ALA A 625 33.37 -15.14 -7.53
CA ALA A 625 34.09 -15.10 -6.26
C ALA A 625 35.20 -16.13 -6.20
N LEU A 626 34.99 -17.34 -6.74
CA LEU A 626 35.99 -18.39 -6.82
C LEU A 626 37.04 -18.19 -7.93
N GLY A 627 36.86 -17.18 -8.80
CA GLY A 627 37.77 -16.95 -9.94
C GLY A 627 37.63 -17.96 -11.08
N VAL A 628 36.51 -18.70 -11.14
CA VAL A 628 36.21 -19.65 -12.19
C VAL A 628 35.63 -18.92 -13.40
N SER A 629 36.38 -18.85 -14.51
CA SER A 629 35.88 -18.21 -15.73
C SER A 629 34.77 -19.06 -16.39
N ALA A 630 33.81 -18.36 -17.05
CA ALA A 630 32.74 -19.05 -17.78
C ALA A 630 33.25 -20.05 -18.83
N SER A 631 34.45 -19.85 -19.38
CA SER A 631 35.11 -20.77 -20.33
C SER A 631 35.72 -22.02 -19.67
N GLN A 632 36.10 -21.97 -18.39
CA GLN A 632 36.58 -23.10 -17.62
C GLN A 632 35.43 -23.99 -17.13
N ALA A 633 34.30 -23.34 -16.79
CA ALA A 633 33.08 -24.05 -16.37
C ALA A 633 32.37 -24.84 -17.50
N ALA A 634 32.72 -24.59 -18.77
CA ALA A 634 32.20 -25.35 -19.92
C ALA A 634 33.06 -26.56 -20.30
N ARG A 635 34.20 -26.78 -19.65
CA ARG A 635 35.16 -27.87 -19.92
C ARG A 635 35.23 -28.96 -18.83
N ALA A 636 34.57 -28.75 -17.71
CA ALA A 636 34.39 -29.71 -16.63
C ALA A 636 33.00 -30.35 -16.70
#